data_a77bbaf636ed4ecc2c3d089115dac0cc
#
_entry.id   a77bbaf636ed4ecc2c3d089115dac0cc
#
_cell.length_a   1.000
_cell.length_b   1.000
_cell.length_c   1.000
_cell.angle_alpha   90.00
_cell.angle_beta   90.00
_cell.angle_gamma   90.00
#
_symmetry.space_group_name_H-M   'P 1'
#
loop_
_entity.id
_entity.type
_entity.pdbx_description
1 polymer ?
#
loop_
_entity_poly.entity_id
_entity_poly.type
_entity_poly.pdbx_seq_one_letter_code
_entity_poly.pdbx_strand_id
1 'polypeptide(L)'
;MMNSKRVFVSGGAGVIGLEIIPLLIERGASVLVGDLKQRPTSFPLEVRYRQGDLNYLTQKELESFAPDIFIHLAATFERSTETYDFLEENFWHNLHLSHHLMTLVKDLPSLKRVVFASSYLIYDPNQYQFSTPQDKPVSLKETDAVLPRNLTGMAKFASEIELRFLDSFRSKHFTTVCARIFRGYGRNSQDIISRWIRQLLVGESIAVYRPEGFFDYIYAQDSAEGLIRLASNNIVTGIINLGTGRARRVQDVIDVLKMHFSDLRTIENTVNIPFEASQADMTLYRAAIGWMPEFDLERSIPLIIKHEESKLSDQKKKNKNFGNILITSTSKKAPLVRAVQAAARKLHPHIQVIAGDLSETALTRYIADSFWKMPRSVDIEIDAIIAGCKERDIRTIIPTRDGELLFWANFQPLLAEQGINVIVSPISSVQTCLDKLAFAEFGVSNNLPFIPASTDINQTTWEFYVVKERYGAGSRKIGLNLGREFAARHGATLEYPIYQPYIAGQEISIDAWLDRNYQVKGLVLRSRDQVIDGESQVTTTFRDAQIEVIVKGVLQTLKLRGPVVLQAIIDADNNLHIIECNSRFGGASTLAIAAGLDMFYWSLLESYGVDVSEYPFDRVSGEVRQIRVPSDIYLHDHHF
;
A
#
# COMPACT_ATOMS: atom_id res chain seq x y z
N MET A 1 -4.68 -36.39 15.26
CA MET A 1 -3.58 -35.81 16.05
C MET A 1 -2.54 -35.28 15.11
N MET A 2 -2.01 -34.06 15.35
CA MET A 2 -0.98 -33.40 14.51
C MET A 2 0.45 -33.74 14.96
N ASN A 3 0.59 -34.47 16.03
CA ASN A 3 1.91 -34.78 16.59
C ASN A 3 2.84 -35.43 15.53
N SER A 4 4.05 -34.90 15.43
CA SER A 4 5.08 -35.31 14.48
C SER A 4 4.73 -35.10 12.99
N LYS A 5 3.64 -34.43 12.64
CA LYS A 5 3.31 -34.07 11.25
C LYS A 5 4.08 -32.84 10.80
N ARG A 6 4.54 -32.85 9.57
CA ARG A 6 5.15 -31.68 8.90
C ARG A 6 4.07 -31.00 8.07
N VAL A 7 3.72 -29.78 8.43
CA VAL A 7 2.62 -29.03 7.82
C VAL A 7 3.19 -27.80 7.08
N PHE A 8 2.97 -27.75 5.78
CA PHE A 8 3.21 -26.54 5.00
C PHE A 8 1.93 -25.71 4.98
N VAL A 9 2.03 -24.42 5.33
CA VAL A 9 0.92 -23.47 5.32
C VAL A 9 1.29 -22.29 4.43
N SER A 10 0.58 -22.09 3.32
CA SER A 10 0.68 -20.87 2.52
C SER A 10 -0.28 -19.80 3.04
N GLY A 11 0.17 -18.55 3.09
CA GLY A 11 -0.66 -17.45 3.62
C GLY A 11 -0.76 -17.46 5.16
N GLY A 12 0.26 -17.98 5.85
CA GLY A 12 0.21 -18.15 7.30
C GLY A 12 0.28 -16.85 8.10
N ALA A 13 0.67 -15.72 7.52
CA ALA A 13 0.57 -14.40 8.15
C ALA A 13 -0.77 -13.68 7.86
N GLY A 14 -1.73 -14.36 7.23
CA GLY A 14 -3.11 -13.91 7.05
C GLY A 14 -3.97 -14.14 8.29
N VAL A 15 -5.24 -13.72 8.23
CA VAL A 15 -6.20 -13.75 9.36
C VAL A 15 -6.35 -15.16 9.94
N ILE A 16 -6.63 -16.16 9.11
CA ILE A 16 -6.76 -17.55 9.56
C ILE A 16 -5.38 -18.13 9.90
N GLY A 17 -4.34 -17.73 9.17
CA GLY A 17 -2.96 -18.17 9.40
C GLY A 17 -2.44 -17.82 10.80
N LEU A 18 -2.72 -16.62 11.28
CA LEU A 18 -2.34 -16.17 12.63
C LEU A 18 -3.00 -16.99 13.75
N GLU A 19 -4.15 -17.58 13.49
CA GLU A 19 -4.85 -18.47 14.44
C GLU A 19 -4.40 -19.94 14.29
N ILE A 20 -4.17 -20.41 13.06
CA ILE A 20 -3.87 -21.82 12.79
C ILE A 20 -2.46 -22.23 13.19
N ILE A 21 -1.46 -21.34 12.99
CA ILE A 21 -0.05 -21.67 13.26
C ILE A 21 0.20 -22.00 14.73
N PRO A 22 -0.24 -21.17 15.71
CA PRO A 22 -0.09 -21.52 17.13
C PRO A 22 -0.77 -22.83 17.49
N LEU A 23 -2.00 -23.09 16.98
CA LEU A 23 -2.74 -24.32 17.23
C LEU A 23 -2.06 -25.57 16.67
N LEU A 24 -1.37 -25.45 15.52
CA LEU A 24 -0.59 -26.55 14.94
C LEU A 24 0.64 -26.89 15.80
N ILE A 25 1.35 -25.85 16.26
CA ILE A 25 2.52 -26.02 17.13
C ILE A 25 2.12 -26.63 18.47
N GLU A 26 1.06 -26.14 19.11
CA GLU A 26 0.52 -26.68 20.36
C GLU A 26 0.18 -28.17 20.24
N ARG A 27 -0.23 -28.61 19.05
CA ARG A 27 -0.53 -30.02 18.75
C ARG A 27 0.66 -30.84 18.29
N GLY A 28 1.87 -30.31 18.40
CA GLY A 28 3.13 -31.00 18.12
C GLY A 28 3.48 -31.14 16.64
N ALA A 29 2.93 -30.29 15.76
CA ALA A 29 3.30 -30.27 14.36
C ALA A 29 4.61 -29.47 14.14
N SER A 30 5.43 -29.91 13.18
CA SER A 30 6.48 -29.07 12.59
C SER A 30 5.88 -28.23 11.47
N VAL A 31 6.05 -26.91 11.50
CA VAL A 31 5.37 -26.02 10.56
C VAL A 31 6.36 -25.25 9.70
N LEU A 32 6.12 -25.26 8.38
CA LEU A 32 6.70 -24.34 7.40
C LEU A 32 5.61 -23.37 6.94
N VAL A 33 5.85 -22.09 7.11
CA VAL A 33 4.96 -21.02 6.63
C VAL A 33 5.56 -20.36 5.41
N GLY A 34 4.76 -20.12 4.38
CA GLY A 34 5.10 -19.26 3.27
C GLY A 34 4.13 -18.07 3.18
N ASP A 35 4.65 -16.83 3.12
CA ASP A 35 3.84 -15.61 3.03
C ASP A 35 4.62 -14.46 2.42
N LEU A 36 3.92 -13.52 1.76
CA LEU A 36 4.48 -12.25 1.28
C LEU A 36 4.95 -11.37 2.43
N LYS A 37 4.20 -11.36 3.54
CA LYS A 37 4.44 -10.53 4.71
C LYS A 37 5.68 -10.96 5.48
N GLN A 38 6.20 -10.05 6.28
CA GLN A 38 7.25 -10.37 7.25
C GLN A 38 6.74 -11.37 8.29
N ARG A 39 7.68 -12.16 8.84
CA ARG A 39 7.36 -13.09 9.92
C ARG A 39 6.68 -12.36 11.09
N PRO A 40 5.47 -12.76 11.47
CA PRO A 40 4.84 -12.23 12.68
C PRO A 40 5.66 -12.48 13.93
N THR A 41 5.81 -11.47 14.78
CA THR A 41 6.54 -11.58 16.06
C THR A 41 5.87 -12.54 17.05
N SER A 42 4.57 -12.81 16.85
CA SER A 42 3.79 -13.77 17.64
C SER A 42 4.10 -15.23 17.32
N PHE A 43 4.80 -15.53 16.23
CA PHE A 43 5.09 -16.91 15.87
C PHE A 43 6.24 -17.47 16.71
N PRO A 44 6.06 -18.69 17.30
CA PRO A 44 7.11 -19.40 18.01
C PRO A 44 8.37 -19.57 17.15
N LEU A 45 9.57 -19.55 17.79
CA LEU A 45 10.86 -19.60 17.08
C LEU A 45 11.05 -20.85 16.21
N GLU A 46 10.44 -21.96 16.59
CA GLU A 46 10.49 -23.25 15.90
C GLU A 46 9.75 -23.27 14.55
N VAL A 47 8.87 -22.30 14.28
CA VAL A 47 8.19 -22.18 12.99
C VAL A 47 9.20 -21.80 11.92
N ARG A 48 9.35 -22.62 10.89
CA ARG A 48 10.11 -22.25 9.71
C ARG A 48 9.29 -21.27 8.88
N TYR A 49 9.90 -20.16 8.46
CA TYR A 49 9.22 -19.09 7.74
C TYR A 49 9.95 -18.72 6.45
N ARG A 50 9.24 -18.82 5.33
CA ARG A 50 9.70 -18.38 4.01
C ARG A 50 8.96 -17.11 3.64
N GLN A 51 9.61 -15.96 3.75
CA GLN A 51 9.09 -14.68 3.32
C GLN A 51 9.25 -14.49 1.81
N GLY A 52 8.26 -13.88 1.17
CA GLY A 52 8.25 -13.47 -0.24
C GLY A 52 7.20 -14.19 -1.07
N ASP A 53 7.11 -13.80 -2.35
CA ASP A 53 6.13 -14.34 -3.27
C ASP A 53 6.30 -15.85 -3.47
N LEU A 54 5.25 -16.60 -3.16
CA LEU A 54 5.23 -18.06 -3.29
C LEU A 54 5.16 -18.52 -4.75
N ASN A 55 4.90 -17.64 -5.71
CA ASN A 55 5.05 -17.93 -7.13
C ASN A 55 6.50 -18.25 -7.51
N TYR A 56 7.47 -17.89 -6.67
CA TYR A 56 8.89 -18.23 -6.81
C TYR A 56 9.37 -19.33 -5.85
N LEU A 57 8.45 -20.00 -5.14
CA LEU A 57 8.78 -21.16 -4.33
C LEU A 57 9.26 -22.31 -5.23
N THR A 58 10.32 -22.99 -4.84
CA THR A 58 10.92 -24.06 -5.64
C THR A 58 10.59 -25.45 -5.09
N GLN A 59 10.62 -26.44 -5.99
CA GLN A 59 10.45 -27.86 -5.62
C GLN A 59 11.45 -28.28 -4.52
N LYS A 60 12.72 -27.87 -4.64
CA LYS A 60 13.80 -28.18 -3.70
C LYS A 60 13.53 -27.65 -2.28
N GLU A 61 12.93 -26.46 -2.16
CA GLU A 61 12.57 -25.89 -0.85
C GLU A 61 11.52 -26.76 -0.16
N LEU A 62 10.49 -27.22 -0.89
CA LEU A 62 9.46 -28.11 -0.35
C LEU A 62 10.00 -29.52 -0.05
N GLU A 63 10.82 -30.09 -0.92
CA GLU A 63 11.45 -31.39 -0.69
C GLU A 63 12.32 -31.39 0.56
N SER A 64 13.04 -30.31 0.83
CA SER A 64 13.86 -30.17 2.04
C SER A 64 13.05 -30.18 3.34
N PHE A 65 11.81 -29.72 3.30
CA PHE A 65 10.87 -29.78 4.42
C PHE A 65 10.07 -31.08 4.40
N ALA A 66 9.77 -31.61 3.23
CA ALA A 66 9.02 -32.83 2.96
C ALA A 66 7.66 -32.88 3.72
N PRO A 67 6.70 -31.96 3.44
CA PRO A 67 5.46 -31.85 4.17
C PRO A 67 4.59 -33.12 4.04
N ASP A 68 3.96 -33.52 5.13
CA ASP A 68 2.90 -34.54 5.16
C ASP A 68 1.54 -33.95 4.80
N ILE A 69 1.35 -32.67 5.15
CA ILE A 69 0.08 -31.93 4.99
C ILE A 69 0.37 -30.57 4.36
N PHE A 70 -0.45 -30.18 3.39
CA PHE A 70 -0.46 -28.83 2.84
C PHE A 70 -1.81 -28.16 3.14
N ILE A 71 -1.78 -27.03 3.84
CA ILE A 71 -2.95 -26.16 4.09
C ILE A 71 -2.77 -24.88 3.28
N HIS A 72 -3.61 -24.70 2.27
CA HIS A 72 -3.52 -23.57 1.36
C HIS A 72 -4.51 -22.47 1.76
N LEU A 73 -3.98 -21.41 2.38
CA LEU A 73 -4.75 -20.23 2.82
C LEU A 73 -4.44 -18.98 1.97
N ALA A 74 -3.27 -18.95 1.30
CA ALA A 74 -2.84 -17.77 0.54
C ALA A 74 -3.87 -17.35 -0.51
N ALA A 75 -4.34 -16.13 -0.41
CA ALA A 75 -5.23 -15.48 -1.36
C ALA A 75 -5.28 -13.98 -1.08
N THR A 76 -5.64 -13.19 -2.08
CA THR A 76 -6.03 -11.78 -1.88
C THR A 76 -7.39 -11.71 -1.20
N PHE A 77 -7.62 -10.63 -0.45
CA PHE A 77 -8.90 -10.39 0.21
C PHE A 77 -9.95 -9.89 -0.81
N GLU A 78 -11.23 -10.26 -0.59
CA GLU A 78 -12.37 -9.75 -1.36
C GLU A 78 -12.43 -8.22 -1.26
N ARG A 79 -12.56 -7.53 -2.39
CA ARG A 79 -12.71 -6.07 -2.43
C ARG A 79 -14.18 -5.68 -2.55
N SER A 80 -14.54 -4.55 -1.92
CA SER A 80 -15.91 -4.00 -2.00
C SER A 80 -16.27 -3.56 -3.42
N THR A 81 -15.27 -3.12 -4.19
CA THR A 81 -15.38 -2.75 -5.60
C THR A 81 -14.24 -3.40 -6.35
N GLU A 82 -14.56 -4.26 -7.31
CA GLU A 82 -13.57 -4.92 -8.17
C GLU A 82 -13.38 -4.11 -9.44
N THR A 83 -12.13 -3.80 -9.74
CA THR A 83 -11.71 -3.11 -10.97
C THR A 83 -10.99 -4.09 -11.90
N TYR A 84 -10.75 -3.69 -13.14
CA TYR A 84 -9.97 -4.51 -14.08
C TYR A 84 -8.51 -4.72 -13.59
N ASP A 85 -7.92 -3.72 -12.91
CA ASP A 85 -6.58 -3.86 -12.31
C ASP A 85 -6.55 -4.96 -11.24
N PHE A 86 -7.64 -5.15 -10.50
CA PHE A 86 -7.76 -6.25 -9.54
C PHE A 86 -7.81 -7.62 -10.23
N LEU A 87 -8.23 -7.71 -11.49
CA LEU A 87 -8.21 -8.96 -12.24
C LEU A 87 -6.78 -9.52 -12.38
N GLU A 88 -5.78 -8.68 -12.70
CA GLU A 88 -4.38 -9.10 -12.80
C GLU A 88 -3.83 -9.55 -11.45
N GLU A 89 -4.09 -8.78 -10.39
CA GLU A 89 -3.69 -9.14 -9.02
C GLU A 89 -4.33 -10.48 -8.61
N ASN A 90 -5.64 -10.64 -8.87
CA ASN A 90 -6.38 -11.87 -8.59
C ASN A 90 -5.86 -13.06 -9.39
N PHE A 91 -5.52 -12.84 -10.67
CA PHE A 91 -4.92 -13.88 -11.51
C PHE A 91 -3.58 -14.34 -10.95
N TRP A 92 -2.68 -13.40 -10.61
CA TRP A 92 -1.33 -13.71 -10.13
C TRP A 92 -1.30 -14.31 -8.73
N HIS A 93 -2.04 -13.70 -7.78
CA HIS A 93 -1.97 -14.10 -6.37
C HIS A 93 -3.03 -15.13 -5.95
N ASN A 94 -3.98 -15.46 -6.78
CA ASN A 94 -4.96 -16.50 -6.50
C ASN A 94 -4.89 -17.65 -7.50
N LEU A 95 -5.11 -17.42 -8.80
CA LEU A 95 -5.12 -18.48 -9.79
C LEU A 95 -3.72 -19.06 -10.05
N HIS A 96 -2.79 -18.22 -10.49
CA HIS A 96 -1.43 -18.65 -10.82
C HIS A 96 -0.73 -19.24 -9.59
N LEU A 97 -0.84 -18.58 -8.45
CA LEU A 97 -0.27 -19.05 -7.19
C LEU A 97 -0.81 -20.43 -6.80
N SER A 98 -2.14 -20.62 -6.82
CA SER A 98 -2.73 -21.92 -6.48
C SER A 98 -2.26 -23.02 -7.42
N HIS A 99 -2.27 -22.76 -8.74
CA HIS A 99 -1.76 -23.70 -9.73
C HIS A 99 -0.28 -24.03 -9.51
N HIS A 100 0.57 -23.01 -9.31
CA HIS A 100 1.98 -23.21 -9.05
C HIS A 100 2.22 -24.08 -7.82
N LEU A 101 1.56 -23.78 -6.70
CA LEU A 101 1.70 -24.56 -5.47
C LEU A 101 1.21 -26.00 -5.66
N MET A 102 0.08 -26.23 -6.34
CA MET A 102 -0.40 -27.57 -6.64
C MET A 102 0.56 -28.34 -7.52
N THR A 103 1.19 -27.66 -8.49
CA THR A 103 2.22 -28.28 -9.34
C THR A 103 3.44 -28.73 -8.54
N LEU A 104 3.87 -27.96 -7.55
CA LEU A 104 4.98 -28.31 -6.67
C LEU A 104 4.65 -29.46 -5.72
N VAL A 105 3.46 -29.44 -5.09
CA VAL A 105 3.13 -30.41 -4.03
C VAL A 105 2.64 -31.75 -4.56
N LYS A 106 2.03 -31.81 -5.76
CA LYS A 106 1.41 -33.02 -6.32
C LYS A 106 2.38 -34.20 -6.47
N ASP A 107 3.66 -33.94 -6.68
CA ASP A 107 4.70 -34.93 -6.92
C ASP A 107 5.55 -35.24 -5.66
N LEU A 108 5.24 -34.60 -4.51
CA LEU A 108 5.95 -34.83 -3.24
C LEU A 108 5.59 -36.20 -2.65
N PRO A 109 6.53 -37.17 -2.52
CA PRO A 109 6.22 -38.49 -1.96
C PRO A 109 5.76 -38.46 -0.50
N SER A 110 6.15 -37.43 0.24
CA SER A 110 5.79 -37.24 1.65
C SER A 110 4.34 -36.81 1.84
N LEU A 111 3.73 -36.16 0.85
CA LEU A 111 2.41 -35.54 0.97
C LEU A 111 1.31 -36.60 1.17
N LYS A 112 0.45 -36.41 2.15
CA LYS A 112 -0.71 -37.28 2.47
C LYS A 112 -2.02 -36.53 2.38
N ARG A 113 -2.01 -35.21 2.56
CA ARG A 113 -3.21 -34.42 2.66
C ARG A 113 -3.04 -33.01 2.10
N VAL A 114 -4.04 -32.54 1.34
CA VAL A 114 -4.19 -31.14 0.93
C VAL A 114 -5.51 -30.61 1.46
N VAL A 115 -5.49 -29.47 2.14
CA VAL A 115 -6.68 -28.73 2.60
C VAL A 115 -6.65 -27.35 1.95
N PHE A 116 -7.66 -27.06 1.17
CA PHE A 116 -7.79 -25.80 0.47
C PHE A 116 -8.88 -24.93 1.12
N ALA A 117 -8.52 -23.72 1.54
CA ALA A 117 -9.46 -22.72 2.02
C ALA A 117 -10.19 -22.09 0.83
N SER A 118 -11.33 -22.68 0.48
CA SER A 118 -12.28 -22.18 -0.51
C SER A 118 -13.23 -21.15 0.11
N SER A 119 -14.31 -20.77 -0.57
CA SER A 119 -15.23 -19.74 -0.11
C SER A 119 -16.68 -20.02 -0.53
N TYR A 120 -17.63 -19.57 0.27
CA TYR A 120 -19.04 -19.58 -0.09
C TYR A 120 -19.38 -18.62 -1.26
N LEU A 121 -18.47 -17.71 -1.61
CA LEU A 121 -18.61 -16.80 -2.76
C LEU A 121 -18.71 -17.52 -4.11
N ILE A 122 -18.51 -18.84 -4.11
CA ILE A 122 -18.65 -19.73 -5.28
C ILE A 122 -20.11 -20.03 -5.58
N TYR A 123 -20.99 -20.05 -4.57
CA TYR A 123 -22.40 -20.33 -4.77
C TYR A 123 -23.08 -19.27 -5.61
N ASP A 124 -24.08 -19.69 -6.39
CA ASP A 124 -24.88 -18.78 -7.22
C ASP A 124 -25.62 -17.77 -6.32
N PRO A 125 -25.33 -16.46 -6.47
CA PRO A 125 -25.94 -15.41 -5.66
C PRO A 125 -27.46 -15.33 -5.81
N ASN A 126 -28.04 -15.80 -6.93
CA ASN A 126 -29.49 -15.85 -7.10
C ASN A 126 -30.21 -16.72 -6.06
N GLN A 127 -29.49 -17.62 -5.37
CA GLN A 127 -30.05 -18.47 -4.34
C GLN A 127 -30.19 -17.77 -2.98
N TYR A 128 -29.35 -16.75 -2.69
CA TYR A 128 -29.26 -16.14 -1.37
C TYR A 128 -29.21 -14.62 -1.36
N GLN A 129 -29.36 -13.97 -2.53
CA GLN A 129 -29.46 -12.51 -2.66
C GLN A 129 -30.84 -12.14 -3.20
N PHE A 130 -31.53 -11.22 -2.53
CA PHE A 130 -32.90 -10.86 -2.78
C PHE A 130 -33.09 -9.35 -2.90
N SER A 131 -34.12 -8.91 -3.61
CA SER A 131 -34.52 -7.50 -3.72
C SER A 131 -35.18 -6.97 -2.42
N THR A 132 -35.68 -7.86 -1.59
CA THR A 132 -36.35 -7.55 -0.31
C THR A 132 -35.74 -8.33 0.84
N PRO A 133 -35.83 -7.84 2.08
CA PRO A 133 -35.38 -8.58 3.26
C PRO A 133 -36.10 -9.94 3.38
N GLN A 134 -35.39 -10.94 3.83
CA GLN A 134 -35.92 -12.29 4.08
C GLN A 134 -36.16 -12.50 5.58
N ASP A 135 -37.14 -13.34 5.91
CA ASP A 135 -37.42 -13.71 7.31
C ASP A 135 -36.45 -14.77 7.84
N LYS A 136 -35.89 -15.59 6.95
CA LYS A 136 -34.99 -16.70 7.27
C LYS A 136 -33.84 -16.77 6.26
N PRO A 137 -32.65 -17.19 6.70
CA PRO A 137 -31.53 -17.43 5.77
C PRO A 137 -31.79 -18.70 4.93
N VAL A 138 -31.19 -18.73 3.74
CA VAL A 138 -31.12 -19.92 2.88
C VAL A 138 -29.93 -20.77 3.31
N SER A 139 -30.18 -22.04 3.59
CA SER A 139 -29.15 -23.01 3.96
C SER A 139 -28.51 -23.58 2.69
N LEU A 140 -27.27 -23.15 2.40
CA LEU A 140 -26.53 -23.53 1.20
C LEU A 140 -25.81 -24.87 1.42
N LYS A 141 -26.06 -25.83 0.53
CA LYS A 141 -25.46 -27.17 0.54
C LYS A 141 -24.31 -27.24 -0.46
N GLU A 142 -23.38 -28.16 -0.23
CA GLU A 142 -22.23 -28.38 -1.12
C GLU A 142 -22.64 -28.77 -2.56
N THR A 143 -23.85 -29.30 -2.72
CA THR A 143 -24.42 -29.70 -4.02
C THR A 143 -25.19 -28.60 -4.73
N ASP A 144 -25.38 -27.45 -4.10
CA ASP A 144 -26.14 -26.35 -4.68
C ASP A 144 -25.41 -25.71 -5.86
N ALA A 145 -26.17 -25.01 -6.70
CA ALA A 145 -25.65 -24.40 -7.91
C ALA A 145 -24.50 -23.42 -7.62
N VAL A 146 -23.51 -23.44 -8.49
CA VAL A 146 -22.31 -22.59 -8.39
C VAL A 146 -22.28 -21.59 -9.55
N LEU A 147 -22.16 -20.32 -9.21
CA LEU A 147 -21.92 -19.19 -10.11
C LEU A 147 -21.11 -18.14 -9.31
N PRO A 148 -19.78 -18.18 -9.39
CA PRO A 148 -18.96 -17.28 -8.58
C PRO A 148 -19.39 -15.83 -8.69
N ARG A 149 -19.70 -15.18 -7.57
CA ARG A 149 -20.28 -13.83 -7.58
C ARG A 149 -19.27 -12.72 -7.84
N ASN A 150 -17.98 -13.02 -7.74
CA ASN A 150 -16.90 -12.06 -7.91
C ASN A 150 -15.59 -12.76 -8.32
N LEU A 151 -14.53 -11.96 -8.60
CA LEU A 151 -13.22 -12.47 -9.03
C LEU A 151 -12.58 -13.40 -8.01
N THR A 152 -12.69 -13.09 -6.72
CA THR A 152 -12.18 -13.96 -5.65
C THR A 152 -12.90 -15.33 -5.66
N GLY A 153 -14.22 -15.32 -5.78
CA GLY A 153 -15.02 -16.56 -5.92
C GLY A 153 -14.65 -17.37 -7.16
N MET A 154 -14.43 -16.69 -8.30
CA MET A 154 -13.98 -17.31 -9.55
C MET A 154 -12.63 -18.03 -9.36
N ALA A 155 -11.66 -17.37 -8.75
CA ALA A 155 -10.35 -17.96 -8.53
C ALA A 155 -10.40 -19.17 -7.58
N LYS A 156 -11.20 -19.08 -6.51
CA LYS A 156 -11.42 -20.20 -5.59
C LYS A 156 -12.09 -21.39 -6.30
N PHE A 157 -13.07 -21.13 -7.15
CA PHE A 157 -13.74 -22.19 -7.91
C PHE A 157 -12.81 -22.87 -8.91
N ALA A 158 -11.96 -22.11 -9.61
CA ALA A 158 -10.94 -22.68 -10.51
C ALA A 158 -10.00 -23.62 -9.76
N SER A 159 -9.57 -23.26 -8.56
CA SER A 159 -8.73 -24.10 -7.70
C SER A 159 -9.47 -25.37 -7.21
N GLU A 160 -10.77 -25.28 -6.88
CA GLU A 160 -11.59 -26.47 -6.59
C GLU A 160 -11.65 -27.45 -7.78
N ILE A 161 -11.80 -26.91 -9.02
CA ILE A 161 -11.79 -27.72 -10.24
C ILE A 161 -10.45 -28.41 -10.42
N GLU A 162 -9.33 -27.68 -10.28
CA GLU A 162 -7.98 -28.25 -10.39
C GLU A 162 -7.74 -29.39 -9.39
N LEU A 163 -8.12 -29.20 -8.13
CA LEU A 163 -8.00 -30.25 -7.10
C LEU A 163 -8.83 -31.49 -7.43
N ARG A 164 -10.03 -31.32 -7.99
CA ARG A 164 -10.87 -32.44 -8.47
C ARG A 164 -10.20 -33.18 -9.63
N PHE A 165 -9.57 -32.48 -10.57
CA PHE A 165 -8.80 -33.10 -11.65
C PHE A 165 -7.61 -33.90 -11.11
N LEU A 166 -6.84 -33.33 -10.18
CA LEU A 166 -5.75 -34.02 -9.52
C LEU A 166 -6.23 -35.31 -8.82
N ASP A 167 -7.41 -35.26 -8.24
CA ASP A 167 -8.06 -36.42 -7.63
C ASP A 167 -8.47 -37.49 -8.65
N SER A 168 -8.81 -37.11 -9.89
CA SER A 168 -9.34 -38.01 -10.91
C SER A 168 -8.25 -38.72 -11.72
N PHE A 169 -7.13 -38.06 -11.99
CA PHE A 169 -6.14 -38.50 -12.97
C PHE A 169 -4.95 -39.26 -12.41
N ARG A 170 -4.81 -39.40 -11.09
CA ARG A 170 -3.61 -40.06 -10.50
C ARG A 170 -3.98 -41.21 -9.55
N SER A 171 -3.12 -42.24 -9.53
CA SER A 171 -3.04 -43.20 -8.44
C SER A 171 -2.69 -42.42 -7.17
N LYS A 172 -3.66 -42.24 -6.30
CA LYS A 172 -3.60 -41.30 -5.19
C LYS A 172 -2.62 -41.75 -4.12
N HIS A 173 -1.61 -40.92 -3.87
CA HIS A 173 -0.79 -41.03 -2.67
C HIS A 173 -1.20 -40.00 -1.59
N PHE A 174 -2.05 -38.99 -1.94
CA PHE A 174 -2.63 -38.01 -1.01
C PHE A 174 -4.14 -37.82 -1.26
N THR A 175 -4.84 -37.25 -0.28
CA THR A 175 -6.25 -36.88 -0.38
C THR A 175 -6.42 -35.36 -0.36
N THR A 176 -7.51 -34.86 -0.97
CA THR A 176 -7.81 -33.42 -1.02
C THR A 176 -9.16 -33.11 -0.38
N VAL A 177 -9.29 -31.93 0.21
CA VAL A 177 -10.55 -31.36 0.65
C VAL A 177 -10.56 -29.85 0.46
N CYS A 178 -11.67 -29.34 -0.09
CA CYS A 178 -11.93 -27.91 -0.28
C CYS A 178 -12.97 -27.47 0.76
N ALA A 179 -12.56 -26.60 1.69
CA ALA A 179 -13.46 -26.04 2.68
C ALA A 179 -14.03 -24.71 2.19
N ARG A 180 -15.33 -24.66 1.85
CA ARG A 180 -16.05 -23.42 1.52
C ARG A 180 -16.36 -22.67 2.81
N ILE A 181 -15.45 -21.75 3.16
CA ILE A 181 -15.55 -20.94 4.37
C ILE A 181 -16.59 -19.84 4.15
N PHE A 182 -17.50 -19.69 5.11
CA PHE A 182 -18.52 -18.66 5.08
C PHE A 182 -17.96 -17.31 5.56
N ARG A 183 -18.79 -16.36 5.97
CA ARG A 183 -18.38 -14.97 6.23
C ARG A 183 -17.37 -14.89 7.38
N GLY A 184 -16.09 -15.03 7.05
CA GLY A 184 -14.99 -14.98 8.02
C GLY A 184 -14.78 -13.59 8.61
N TYR A 185 -14.54 -13.51 9.91
CA TYR A 185 -14.16 -12.32 10.64
C TYR A 185 -13.18 -12.64 11.77
N GLY A 186 -12.44 -11.64 12.27
CA GLY A 186 -11.52 -11.91 13.37
C GLY A 186 -10.45 -10.84 13.57
N ARG A 187 -9.54 -11.14 14.48
CA ARG A 187 -8.39 -10.27 14.75
C ARG A 187 -7.55 -10.07 13.49
N ASN A 188 -7.03 -8.87 13.30
CA ASN A 188 -6.23 -8.48 12.12
C ASN A 188 -6.98 -8.54 10.77
N SER A 189 -8.30 -8.73 10.77
CA SER A 189 -9.09 -8.82 9.55
C SER A 189 -9.50 -7.44 9.00
N GLN A 190 -9.77 -7.41 7.68
CA GLN A 190 -10.33 -6.27 6.97
C GLN A 190 -11.85 -6.36 6.79
N ASP A 191 -12.49 -7.37 7.41
CA ASP A 191 -13.93 -7.56 7.38
C ASP A 191 -14.70 -6.38 8.02
N ILE A 192 -16.01 -6.34 7.77
CA ILE A 192 -16.86 -5.23 8.21
C ILE A 192 -16.90 -5.09 9.74
N ILE A 193 -16.94 -6.21 10.50
CA ILE A 193 -17.02 -6.20 11.96
C ILE A 193 -15.72 -5.61 12.54
N SER A 194 -14.58 -6.10 12.10
CA SER A 194 -13.26 -5.63 12.56
C SER A 194 -13.02 -4.17 12.18
N ARG A 195 -13.51 -3.73 11.01
CA ARG A 195 -13.45 -2.33 10.58
C ARG A 195 -14.32 -1.44 11.45
N TRP A 196 -15.56 -1.84 11.75
CA TRP A 196 -16.45 -1.11 12.64
C TRP A 196 -15.87 -0.97 14.05
N ILE A 197 -15.28 -2.03 14.60
CA ILE A 197 -14.62 -1.97 15.91
C ILE A 197 -13.51 -0.92 15.90
N ARG A 198 -12.63 -0.88 14.87
CA ARG A 198 -11.58 0.13 14.76
C ARG A 198 -12.13 1.56 14.68
N GLN A 199 -13.21 1.78 13.91
CA GLN A 199 -13.88 3.09 13.82
C GLN A 199 -14.46 3.51 15.18
N LEU A 200 -15.17 2.62 15.86
CA LEU A 200 -15.78 2.90 17.16
C LEU A 200 -14.74 3.20 18.25
N LEU A 201 -13.60 2.51 18.24
CA LEU A 201 -12.49 2.75 19.19
C LEU A 201 -11.87 4.15 19.06
N VAL A 202 -12.02 4.81 17.92
CA VAL A 202 -11.58 6.19 17.69
C VAL A 202 -12.73 7.20 17.70
N GLY A 203 -13.94 6.78 18.08
CA GLY A 203 -15.12 7.65 18.22
C GLY A 203 -15.80 8.00 16.90
N GLU A 204 -15.51 7.29 15.81
CA GLU A 204 -16.14 7.46 14.51
C GLU A 204 -17.51 6.77 14.44
N SER A 205 -18.38 7.28 13.56
CA SER A 205 -19.66 6.63 13.21
C SER A 205 -19.41 5.48 12.22
N ILE A 206 -20.22 4.43 12.30
CA ILE A 206 -20.15 3.30 11.38
C ILE A 206 -21.20 3.39 10.27
N ALA A 207 -20.78 3.10 9.04
CA ALA A 207 -21.68 3.00 7.90
C ALA A 207 -22.35 1.62 7.86
N VAL A 208 -23.68 1.60 7.87
CA VAL A 208 -24.48 0.38 7.88
C VAL A 208 -25.21 0.22 6.55
N TYR A 209 -25.14 -0.98 6.00
CA TYR A 209 -25.80 -1.38 4.76
C TYR A 209 -26.70 -2.58 5.02
N ARG A 210 -27.97 -2.52 4.63
CA ARG A 210 -28.92 -3.63 4.71
C ARG A 210 -28.88 -4.35 6.09
N PRO A 211 -29.27 -3.69 7.18
CA PRO A 211 -29.20 -4.23 8.54
C PRO A 211 -30.02 -5.54 8.72
N GLU A 212 -31.00 -5.78 7.85
CA GLU A 212 -31.83 -6.98 7.82
C GLU A 212 -31.16 -8.21 7.19
N GLY A 213 -30.04 -8.00 6.45
CA GLY A 213 -29.34 -9.08 5.76
C GLY A 213 -28.76 -10.13 6.72
N PHE A 214 -28.83 -11.40 6.34
CA PHE A 214 -28.30 -12.52 7.11
C PHE A 214 -26.97 -13.00 6.55
N PHE A 215 -26.01 -13.23 7.43
CA PHE A 215 -24.71 -13.84 7.09
C PHE A 215 -24.35 -14.90 8.12
N ASP A 216 -23.78 -16.00 7.67
CA ASP A 216 -23.17 -17.00 8.56
C ASP A 216 -21.75 -16.53 8.90
N TYR A 217 -21.63 -15.80 10.01
CA TYR A 217 -20.36 -15.26 10.49
C TYR A 217 -19.56 -16.34 11.22
N ILE A 218 -18.38 -16.69 10.69
CA ILE A 218 -17.47 -17.63 11.34
C ILE A 218 -16.21 -16.91 11.84
N TYR A 219 -15.87 -17.09 13.12
CA TYR A 219 -14.68 -16.50 13.71
C TYR A 219 -13.40 -17.18 13.18
N ALA A 220 -12.33 -16.40 12.98
CA ALA A 220 -11.09 -16.89 12.38
C ALA A 220 -10.48 -18.09 13.14
N GLN A 221 -10.58 -18.11 14.47
CA GLN A 221 -10.09 -19.22 15.29
C GLN A 221 -10.91 -20.50 15.04
N ASP A 222 -12.22 -20.41 14.85
CA ASP A 222 -13.07 -21.56 14.48
C ASP A 222 -12.76 -22.02 13.05
N SER A 223 -12.51 -21.08 12.12
CA SER A 223 -12.04 -21.43 10.77
C SER A 223 -10.72 -22.19 10.83
N ALA A 224 -9.77 -21.75 11.65
CA ALA A 224 -8.49 -22.42 11.86
C ALA A 224 -8.66 -23.82 12.45
N GLU A 225 -9.46 -23.96 13.51
CA GLU A 225 -9.78 -25.24 14.14
C GLU A 225 -10.45 -26.21 13.15
N GLY A 226 -11.44 -25.70 12.40
CA GLY A 226 -12.14 -26.48 11.38
C GLY A 226 -11.20 -27.04 10.31
N LEU A 227 -10.27 -26.20 9.82
CA LEU A 227 -9.27 -26.61 8.83
C LEU A 227 -8.27 -27.62 9.41
N ILE A 228 -7.85 -27.50 10.65
CA ILE A 228 -6.96 -28.46 11.32
C ILE A 228 -7.66 -29.83 11.45
N ARG A 229 -8.95 -29.85 11.81
CA ARG A 229 -9.72 -31.08 11.89
C ARG A 229 -9.87 -31.77 10.54
N LEU A 230 -10.10 -30.99 9.46
CA LEU A 230 -10.10 -31.50 8.09
C LEU A 230 -8.72 -32.02 7.68
N ALA A 231 -7.65 -31.34 8.09
CA ALA A 231 -6.28 -31.76 7.83
C ALA A 231 -5.89 -33.05 8.56
N SER A 232 -6.49 -33.28 9.72
CA SER A 232 -6.28 -34.50 10.53
C SER A 232 -7.14 -35.70 10.09
N ASN A 233 -8.13 -35.47 9.23
CA ASN A 233 -9.07 -36.50 8.78
C ASN A 233 -8.83 -36.83 7.29
N ASN A 234 -8.29 -38.02 7.02
CA ASN A 234 -7.99 -38.44 5.64
C ASN A 234 -9.21 -39.09 4.93
N ILE A 235 -10.34 -39.28 5.62
CA ILE A 235 -11.53 -39.91 5.06
C ILE A 235 -12.39 -38.89 4.31
N VAL A 236 -12.50 -37.69 4.87
CA VAL A 236 -13.28 -36.58 4.26
C VAL A 236 -12.56 -36.05 3.05
N THR A 237 -13.17 -36.13 1.88
CA THR A 237 -12.62 -35.63 0.61
C THR A 237 -13.66 -34.80 -0.13
N GLY A 238 -13.20 -34.08 -1.19
CA GLY A 238 -14.07 -33.24 -2.03
C GLY A 238 -14.41 -31.91 -1.40
N ILE A 239 -15.65 -31.48 -1.52
CA ILE A 239 -16.11 -30.15 -1.08
C ILE A 239 -16.85 -30.30 0.24
N ILE A 240 -16.60 -29.37 1.17
CA ILE A 240 -17.28 -29.31 2.46
C ILE A 240 -17.49 -27.86 2.89
N ASN A 241 -18.66 -27.54 3.41
CA ASN A 241 -18.94 -26.24 3.98
C ASN A 241 -18.27 -26.06 5.35
N LEU A 242 -17.78 -24.86 5.63
CA LEU A 242 -17.25 -24.47 6.93
C LEU A 242 -17.84 -23.10 7.33
N GLY A 243 -18.88 -23.15 8.12
CA GLY A 243 -19.60 -22.04 8.71
C GLY A 243 -20.07 -22.41 10.11
N THR A 244 -20.90 -21.59 10.72
CA THR A 244 -21.53 -21.90 12.02
C THR A 244 -22.83 -22.67 11.87
N GLY A 245 -23.48 -22.58 10.70
CA GLY A 245 -24.83 -23.07 10.48
C GLY A 245 -25.89 -22.25 11.24
N ARG A 246 -25.55 -21.05 11.69
CA ARG A 246 -26.38 -20.12 12.46
C ARG A 246 -26.16 -18.70 11.98
N ALA A 247 -26.78 -18.35 10.86
CA ALA A 247 -26.69 -17.01 10.32
C ALA A 247 -27.26 -15.96 11.28
N ARG A 248 -26.65 -14.81 11.32
CA ARG A 248 -27.04 -13.65 12.13
C ARG A 248 -27.28 -12.45 11.22
N ARG A 249 -28.21 -11.57 11.60
CA ARG A 249 -28.43 -10.32 10.88
C ARG A 249 -27.29 -9.35 11.10
N VAL A 250 -27.09 -8.44 10.15
CA VAL A 250 -26.18 -7.30 10.35
C VAL A 250 -26.61 -6.49 11.59
N GLN A 251 -27.92 -6.34 11.83
CA GLN A 251 -28.46 -5.71 13.03
C GLN A 251 -27.99 -6.39 14.31
N ASP A 252 -27.92 -7.73 14.37
CA ASP A 252 -27.44 -8.45 15.55
C ASP A 252 -25.99 -8.10 15.89
N VAL A 253 -25.14 -7.91 14.85
CA VAL A 253 -23.75 -7.45 15.05
C VAL A 253 -23.73 -6.05 15.69
N ILE A 254 -24.58 -5.14 15.20
CA ILE A 254 -24.68 -3.77 15.74
C ILE A 254 -25.16 -3.82 17.20
N ASP A 255 -26.12 -4.68 17.53
CA ASP A 255 -26.65 -4.79 18.88
C ASP A 255 -25.59 -5.34 19.85
N VAL A 256 -24.77 -6.30 19.43
CA VAL A 256 -23.62 -6.75 20.22
C VAL A 256 -22.58 -5.62 20.38
N LEU A 257 -22.28 -4.85 19.32
CA LEU A 257 -21.37 -3.71 19.41
C LEU A 257 -21.88 -2.62 20.37
N LYS A 258 -23.20 -2.35 20.41
CA LYS A 258 -23.82 -1.40 21.36
C LYS A 258 -23.60 -1.80 22.83
N MET A 259 -23.48 -3.07 23.14
CA MET A 259 -23.17 -3.51 24.50
C MET A 259 -21.79 -3.07 24.97
N HIS A 260 -20.87 -2.79 24.03
CA HIS A 260 -19.49 -2.38 24.30
C HIS A 260 -19.20 -0.90 24.03
N PHE A 261 -20.03 -0.25 23.20
CA PHE A 261 -19.88 1.13 22.77
C PHE A 261 -21.19 1.90 23.00
N SER A 262 -21.36 2.50 24.19
CA SER A 262 -22.59 3.21 24.58
C SER A 262 -22.97 4.35 23.64
N ASP A 263 -21.98 5.01 23.03
CA ASP A 263 -22.17 6.17 22.16
C ASP A 263 -22.13 5.80 20.66
N LEU A 264 -22.35 4.52 20.33
CA LEU A 264 -22.35 4.04 18.96
C LEU A 264 -23.34 4.81 18.09
N ARG A 265 -22.82 5.41 17.01
CA ARG A 265 -23.61 6.12 16.00
C ARG A 265 -23.54 5.38 14.68
N THR A 266 -24.70 5.19 14.05
CA THR A 266 -24.83 4.58 12.73
C THR A 266 -25.20 5.62 11.68
N ILE A 267 -24.65 5.48 10.49
CA ILE A 267 -25.05 6.20 9.27
C ILE A 267 -25.64 5.14 8.34
N GLU A 268 -26.95 5.20 8.13
CA GLU A 268 -27.59 4.33 7.14
C GLU A 268 -27.26 4.81 5.73
N ASN A 269 -26.65 3.93 4.95
CA ASN A 269 -26.37 4.17 3.54
C ASN A 269 -27.40 3.46 2.66
N THR A 270 -28.21 4.23 1.96
CA THR A 270 -29.14 3.75 0.94
C THR A 270 -28.39 3.45 -0.35
N VAL A 271 -27.81 2.25 -0.47
CA VAL A 271 -27.24 1.74 -1.73
C VAL A 271 -28.18 0.69 -2.32
N ASN A 272 -28.24 0.67 -3.63
CA ASN A 272 -29.01 -0.35 -4.35
C ASN A 272 -28.23 -1.67 -4.46
N ILE A 273 -28.00 -2.31 -3.29
CA ILE A 273 -27.41 -3.67 -3.21
C ILE A 273 -28.48 -4.64 -2.72
N PRO A 274 -28.43 -5.92 -3.14
CA PRO A 274 -29.38 -6.94 -2.69
C PRO A 274 -29.24 -7.21 -1.18
N PHE A 275 -30.31 -7.75 -0.59
CA PHE A 275 -30.28 -8.31 0.76
C PHE A 275 -29.70 -9.73 0.69
N GLU A 276 -28.62 -9.95 1.38
CA GLU A 276 -28.07 -11.30 1.52
C GLU A 276 -28.82 -12.07 2.62
N ALA A 277 -29.05 -13.39 2.40
CA ALA A 277 -29.66 -14.27 3.38
C ALA A 277 -28.99 -15.66 3.26
N SER A 278 -27.69 -15.74 3.61
CA SER A 278 -26.86 -16.93 3.42
C SER A 278 -26.51 -17.62 4.74
N GLN A 279 -26.58 -18.95 4.76
CA GLN A 279 -26.18 -19.81 5.88
C GLN A 279 -25.53 -21.08 5.35
N ALA A 280 -24.51 -21.61 6.04
CA ALA A 280 -23.93 -22.91 5.73
C ALA A 280 -24.87 -24.05 6.12
N ASP A 281 -25.11 -24.99 5.21
CA ASP A 281 -25.54 -26.34 5.64
C ASP A 281 -24.32 -27.09 6.18
N MET A 282 -24.31 -27.35 7.47
CA MET A 282 -23.19 -28.00 8.16
C MET A 282 -23.40 -29.50 8.37
N THR A 283 -24.38 -30.09 7.69
CA THR A 283 -24.75 -31.50 7.87
C THR A 283 -23.58 -32.44 7.56
N LEU A 284 -22.92 -32.22 6.40
CA LEU A 284 -21.77 -33.05 6.00
C LEU A 284 -20.58 -32.85 6.95
N TYR A 285 -20.26 -31.63 7.30
CA TYR A 285 -19.16 -31.33 8.20
C TYR A 285 -19.36 -31.95 9.56
N ARG A 286 -20.56 -31.79 10.17
CA ARG A 286 -20.91 -32.33 11.47
C ARG A 286 -20.85 -33.86 11.47
N ALA A 287 -21.39 -34.50 10.43
CA ALA A 287 -21.39 -35.97 10.31
C ALA A 287 -19.96 -36.52 10.17
N ALA A 288 -19.10 -35.83 9.41
CA ALA A 288 -17.75 -36.30 9.09
C ALA A 288 -16.72 -36.00 10.19
N ILE A 289 -16.86 -34.91 10.90
CA ILE A 289 -15.86 -34.40 11.86
C ILE A 289 -16.32 -34.49 13.31
N GLY A 290 -17.63 -34.46 13.56
CA GLY A 290 -18.19 -34.49 14.91
C GLY A 290 -17.96 -33.26 15.75
N TRP A 291 -17.62 -32.10 15.09
CA TRP A 291 -17.36 -30.85 15.75
C TRP A 291 -18.10 -29.69 15.02
N MET A 292 -18.38 -28.64 15.74
CA MET A 292 -19.01 -27.42 15.21
C MET A 292 -18.30 -26.17 15.77
N PRO A 293 -18.27 -25.07 15.04
CA PRO A 293 -17.77 -23.80 15.52
C PRO A 293 -18.38 -23.37 16.86
N GLU A 294 -17.53 -22.89 17.76
CA GLU A 294 -17.88 -22.62 19.16
C GLU A 294 -18.07 -21.13 19.46
N PHE A 295 -17.48 -20.24 18.65
CA PHE A 295 -17.57 -18.81 18.86
C PHE A 295 -18.81 -18.23 18.18
N ASP A 296 -19.60 -17.51 18.96
CA ASP A 296 -20.63 -16.60 18.48
C ASP A 296 -20.12 -15.14 18.49
N LEU A 297 -20.96 -14.19 18.08
CA LEU A 297 -20.62 -12.78 18.06
C LEU A 297 -20.35 -12.24 19.46
N GLU A 298 -21.11 -12.70 20.44
CA GLU A 298 -21.06 -12.29 21.84
C GLU A 298 -19.73 -12.67 22.50
N ARG A 299 -19.14 -13.80 22.14
CA ARG A 299 -17.85 -14.28 22.65
C ARG A 299 -16.66 -13.72 21.88
N SER A 300 -16.78 -13.55 20.58
CA SER A 300 -15.66 -13.20 19.69
C SER A 300 -15.43 -11.67 19.57
N ILE A 301 -16.49 -10.86 19.52
CA ILE A 301 -16.37 -9.40 19.41
C ILE A 301 -15.53 -8.80 20.55
N PRO A 302 -15.70 -9.16 21.83
CA PRO A 302 -14.85 -8.69 22.91
C PRO A 302 -13.36 -9.01 22.72
N LEU A 303 -13.04 -10.18 22.12
CA LEU A 303 -11.65 -10.56 21.84
C LEU A 303 -11.02 -9.69 20.76
N ILE A 304 -11.81 -9.29 19.74
CA ILE A 304 -11.36 -8.37 18.69
C ILE A 304 -11.18 -6.96 19.28
N ILE A 305 -12.13 -6.48 20.08
CA ILE A 305 -12.04 -5.17 20.77
C ILE A 305 -10.75 -5.11 21.59
N LYS A 306 -10.53 -6.08 22.48
CA LYS A 306 -9.33 -6.13 23.31
C LYS A 306 -8.04 -6.15 22.50
N HIS A 307 -8.03 -6.86 21.37
CA HIS A 307 -6.88 -6.91 20.47
C HIS A 307 -6.61 -5.56 19.81
N GLU A 308 -7.64 -4.90 19.27
CA GLU A 308 -7.51 -3.58 18.61
C GLU A 308 -7.19 -2.47 19.65
N GLU A 309 -7.74 -2.53 20.88
CA GLU A 309 -7.35 -1.66 21.99
C GLU A 309 -5.87 -1.81 22.37
N SER A 310 -5.38 -3.07 22.44
CA SER A 310 -3.96 -3.33 22.70
C SER A 310 -3.09 -2.71 21.60
N LYS A 311 -3.45 -2.88 20.33
CA LYS A 311 -2.75 -2.24 19.21
C LYS A 311 -2.76 -0.72 19.33
N LEU A 312 -3.93 -0.12 19.61
CA LEU A 312 -4.06 1.31 19.81
C LEU A 312 -3.23 1.79 21.01
N SER A 313 -3.19 1.02 22.11
CA SER A 313 -2.37 1.34 23.27
C SER A 313 -0.87 1.24 22.98
N ASP A 314 -0.46 0.24 22.20
CA ASP A 314 0.93 0.06 21.77
C ASP A 314 1.32 1.12 20.72
N GLN A 315 0.40 1.49 19.85
CA GLN A 315 0.54 2.65 18.98
C GLN A 315 0.61 3.95 19.81
N LYS A 316 -0.26 4.14 20.79
CA LYS A 316 -0.19 5.30 21.73
C LYS A 316 1.09 5.30 22.55
N LYS A 317 1.63 4.17 22.95
CA LYS A 317 2.94 4.06 23.60
C LYS A 317 4.09 4.38 22.63
N LYS A 318 4.01 3.94 21.39
CA LYS A 318 4.88 4.37 20.29
C LYS A 318 4.62 5.85 19.93
N ASN A 319 3.36 6.30 19.95
CA ASN A 319 2.89 7.64 19.65
C ASN A 319 3.20 8.68 20.73
N LYS A 320 3.61 8.29 21.94
CA LYS A 320 4.21 9.25 22.89
C LYS A 320 5.46 9.96 22.35
N ASN A 321 5.91 9.58 21.16
CA ASN A 321 7.06 10.13 20.45
C ASN A 321 6.76 10.76 19.08
N PHE A 322 5.49 10.93 18.66
CA PHE A 322 5.18 11.79 17.53
C PHE A 322 5.40 13.22 17.96
N GLY A 323 6.50 13.79 17.58
CA GLY A 323 6.74 15.23 17.71
C GLY A 323 6.15 15.98 16.52
N ASN A 324 6.36 17.27 16.50
CA ASN A 324 5.91 18.19 15.48
C ASN A 324 6.69 18.01 14.15
N ILE A 325 6.14 18.54 13.08
CA ILE A 325 6.71 18.48 11.74
C ILE A 325 7.16 19.88 11.34
N LEU A 326 8.40 20.02 10.91
CA LEU A 326 8.93 21.24 10.33
C LEU A 326 8.94 21.11 8.80
N ILE A 327 8.35 22.07 8.11
CA ILE A 327 8.51 22.25 6.66
C ILE A 327 9.42 23.45 6.46
N THR A 328 10.53 23.28 5.74
CA THR A 328 11.48 24.36 5.50
C THR A 328 11.24 25.06 4.16
N SER A 329 11.65 26.33 4.04
CA SER A 329 11.52 27.15 2.83
C SER A 329 10.09 27.18 2.27
N THR A 330 9.13 27.43 3.15
CA THR A 330 7.70 27.31 2.85
C THR A 330 7.14 28.44 2.00
N SER A 331 7.56 29.68 2.24
CA SER A 331 7.24 30.91 1.50
C SER A 331 5.79 30.94 0.94
N LYS A 332 5.60 30.64 -0.35
CA LYS A 332 4.32 30.65 -1.07
C LYS A 332 3.65 29.26 -1.16
N LYS A 333 4.15 28.24 -0.45
CA LYS A 333 3.74 26.83 -0.62
C LYS A 333 2.53 26.44 0.24
N ALA A 334 1.52 27.30 0.29
CA ALA A 334 0.29 27.08 1.05
C ALA A 334 -0.40 25.72 0.80
N PRO A 335 -0.56 25.26 -0.46
CA PRO A 335 -1.17 23.95 -0.73
C PRO A 335 -0.37 22.78 -0.15
N LEU A 336 0.96 22.87 -0.14
CA LEU A 336 1.83 21.85 0.43
C LEU A 336 1.69 21.79 1.95
N VAL A 337 1.70 22.94 2.63
CA VAL A 337 1.50 23.01 4.09
C VAL A 337 0.16 22.38 4.48
N ARG A 338 -0.94 22.70 3.80
CA ARG A 338 -2.25 22.10 4.03
C ARG A 338 -2.27 20.58 3.81
N ALA A 339 -1.57 20.10 2.78
CA ALA A 339 -1.48 18.68 2.50
C ALA A 339 -0.70 17.93 3.59
N VAL A 340 0.39 18.51 4.11
CA VAL A 340 1.13 17.95 5.25
C VAL A 340 0.29 17.98 6.52
N GLN A 341 -0.46 19.04 6.79
CA GLN A 341 -1.40 19.11 7.92
C GLN A 341 -2.46 18.02 7.83
N ALA A 342 -3.03 17.79 6.64
CA ALA A 342 -4.00 16.71 6.42
C ALA A 342 -3.38 15.33 6.69
N ALA A 343 -2.17 15.09 6.21
CA ALA A 343 -1.43 13.85 6.46
C ALA A 343 -1.06 13.69 7.96
N ALA A 344 -0.63 14.74 8.61
CA ALA A 344 -0.30 14.75 10.04
C ALA A 344 -1.53 14.40 10.91
N ARG A 345 -2.68 14.98 10.60
CA ARG A 345 -3.94 14.71 11.31
C ARG A 345 -4.45 13.28 11.11
N LYS A 346 -4.16 12.63 9.97
CA LYS A 346 -4.40 11.18 9.78
C LYS A 346 -3.58 10.33 10.76
N LEU A 347 -2.37 10.78 11.14
CA LEU A 347 -1.53 10.09 12.12
C LEU A 347 -1.97 10.38 13.54
N HIS A 348 -2.07 11.67 13.90
CA HIS A 348 -2.45 12.10 15.23
C HIS A 348 -2.94 13.54 15.23
N PRO A 349 -4.11 13.85 15.85
CA PRO A 349 -4.72 15.18 15.81
C PRO A 349 -3.87 16.29 16.49
N HIS A 350 -2.96 15.93 17.39
CA HIS A 350 -2.12 16.89 18.12
C HIS A 350 -0.77 17.19 17.47
N ILE A 351 -0.41 16.55 16.37
CA ILE A 351 0.82 16.87 15.63
C ILE A 351 0.67 18.26 15.02
N GLN A 352 1.57 19.17 15.38
CA GLN A 352 1.62 20.49 14.78
C GLN A 352 2.54 20.49 13.56
N VAL A 353 2.12 21.20 12.51
CA VAL A 353 2.93 21.48 11.32
C VAL A 353 3.46 22.88 11.43
N ILE A 354 4.78 23.00 11.54
CA ILE A 354 5.51 24.27 11.72
C ILE A 354 6.05 24.69 10.36
N ALA A 355 5.70 25.89 9.91
CA ALA A 355 6.28 26.48 8.73
C ALA A 355 7.59 27.19 9.09
N GLY A 356 8.69 26.79 8.46
CA GLY A 356 10.00 27.42 8.58
C GLY A 356 10.31 28.26 7.35
N ASP A 357 10.58 29.55 7.53
CA ASP A 357 10.96 30.44 6.44
C ASP A 357 11.89 31.58 6.92
N LEU A 358 12.64 32.15 5.98
CA LEU A 358 13.50 33.30 6.20
C LEU A 358 12.68 34.58 6.45
N SER A 359 11.56 34.73 5.73
CA SER A 359 10.70 35.91 5.79
C SER A 359 9.57 35.74 6.80
N GLU A 360 9.47 36.68 7.73
CA GLU A 360 8.33 36.75 8.65
C GLU A 360 7.01 37.07 7.93
N THR A 361 7.07 37.57 6.71
CA THR A 361 5.91 37.88 5.88
C THR A 361 5.51 36.72 4.95
N ALA A 362 6.08 35.53 5.14
CA ALA A 362 5.71 34.34 4.40
C ALA A 362 4.21 34.02 4.62
N LEU A 363 3.45 33.83 3.53
CA LEU A 363 2.00 33.57 3.61
C LEU A 363 1.67 32.30 4.42
N THR A 364 2.58 31.34 4.43
CA THR A 364 2.43 30.09 5.17
C THR A 364 2.45 30.27 6.69
N ARG A 365 2.91 31.42 7.20
CA ARG A 365 2.77 31.78 8.61
C ARG A 365 1.31 31.78 9.09
N TYR A 366 0.39 32.16 8.21
CA TYR A 366 -1.04 32.24 8.50
C TYR A 366 -1.80 30.92 8.24
N ILE A 367 -1.11 29.91 7.76
CA ILE A 367 -1.70 28.61 7.35
C ILE A 367 -1.24 27.48 8.25
N ALA A 368 0.05 27.45 8.60
CA ALA A 368 0.63 26.45 9.47
C ALA A 368 0.13 26.59 10.91
N ASP A 369 0.23 25.52 11.68
CA ASP A 369 -0.19 25.52 13.09
C ASP A 369 0.76 26.38 13.95
N SER A 370 2.02 26.56 13.51
CA SER A 370 3.03 27.44 14.10
C SER A 370 4.05 27.89 13.05
N PHE A 371 4.83 28.91 13.36
CA PHE A 371 5.82 29.46 12.47
C PHE A 371 7.18 29.58 13.16
N TRP A 372 8.23 29.17 12.46
CA TRP A 372 9.62 29.37 12.89
C TRP A 372 10.36 30.24 11.87
N LYS A 373 10.73 31.48 12.27
CA LYS A 373 11.63 32.32 11.49
C LYS A 373 13.02 31.66 11.53
N MET A 374 13.42 31.07 10.43
CA MET A 374 14.70 30.39 10.28
C MET A 374 15.62 31.20 9.38
N PRO A 375 16.92 31.32 9.67
CA PRO A 375 17.90 31.74 8.67
C PRO A 375 17.99 30.68 7.56
N ARG A 376 18.77 30.95 6.53
CA ARG A 376 19.05 29.93 5.51
C ARG A 376 19.67 28.71 6.20
N SER A 377 19.21 27.51 5.86
CA SER A 377 19.74 26.28 6.43
C SER A 377 21.25 26.11 6.26
N VAL A 378 21.81 26.66 5.18
CA VAL A 378 23.27 26.65 4.93
C VAL A 378 24.07 27.68 5.74
N ASP A 379 23.42 28.67 6.34
CA ASP A 379 24.03 29.77 7.09
C ASP A 379 23.86 29.57 8.62
N ILE A 380 23.22 28.49 9.07
CA ILE A 380 22.97 28.19 10.49
C ILE A 380 23.80 27.00 10.94
N GLU A 381 24.36 27.10 12.13
CA GLU A 381 25.04 25.97 12.78
C GLU A 381 24.05 24.85 13.10
N ILE A 382 24.45 23.60 12.83
CA ILE A 382 23.59 22.43 13.02
C ILE A 382 23.10 22.28 14.45
N ASP A 383 23.91 22.65 15.43
CA ASP A 383 23.54 22.61 16.86
C ASP A 383 22.39 23.56 17.19
N ALA A 384 22.33 24.73 16.53
CA ALA A 384 21.22 25.66 16.69
C ALA A 384 19.91 25.09 16.06
N ILE A 385 20.02 24.35 14.95
CA ILE A 385 18.88 23.63 14.37
C ILE A 385 18.40 22.55 15.34
N ILE A 386 19.29 21.74 15.88
CA ILE A 386 18.96 20.69 16.85
C ILE A 386 18.29 21.29 18.09
N ALA A 387 18.83 22.38 18.62
CA ALA A 387 18.25 23.06 19.78
C ALA A 387 16.84 23.61 19.47
N GLY A 388 16.67 24.26 18.33
CA GLY A 388 15.37 24.78 17.88
C GLY A 388 14.34 23.69 17.62
N CYS A 389 14.77 22.53 17.12
CA CYS A 389 13.90 21.37 16.95
C CYS A 389 13.47 20.79 18.32
N LYS A 390 14.39 20.68 19.26
CA LYS A 390 14.09 20.20 20.63
C LYS A 390 13.13 21.12 21.37
N GLU A 391 13.34 22.44 21.28
CA GLU A 391 12.47 23.46 21.86
C GLU A 391 11.02 23.34 21.37
N ARG A 392 10.85 22.97 20.09
CA ARG A 392 9.54 22.88 19.42
C ARG A 392 9.03 21.44 19.28
N ASP A 393 9.67 20.49 19.92
CA ASP A 393 9.39 19.04 19.80
C ASP A 393 9.29 18.57 18.34
N ILE A 394 10.15 19.07 17.46
CA ILE A 394 10.18 18.68 16.04
C ILE A 394 10.89 17.34 15.92
N ARG A 395 10.22 16.37 15.29
CA ARG A 395 10.74 15.03 15.04
C ARG A 395 10.87 14.69 13.55
N THR A 396 10.25 15.48 12.69
CA THR A 396 10.33 15.29 11.24
C THR A 396 10.57 16.63 10.55
N ILE A 397 11.53 16.66 9.63
CA ILE A 397 11.83 17.81 8.79
C ILE A 397 11.54 17.46 7.34
N ILE A 398 10.80 18.33 6.64
CA ILE A 398 10.45 18.22 5.22
C ILE A 398 11.11 19.38 4.46
N PRO A 399 12.25 19.15 3.81
CA PRO A 399 12.86 20.14 2.92
C PRO A 399 12.04 20.31 1.65
N THR A 400 11.88 21.56 1.18
CA THR A 400 11.01 21.83 0.03
C THR A 400 11.70 22.60 -1.11
N ARG A 401 13.01 22.86 -1.00
CA ARG A 401 13.79 23.61 -2.00
C ARG A 401 15.07 22.87 -2.36
N ASP A 402 15.41 22.78 -3.64
CA ASP A 402 16.59 22.07 -4.13
C ASP A 402 17.90 22.57 -3.49
N GLY A 403 18.05 23.88 -3.31
CA GLY A 403 19.26 24.47 -2.73
C GLY A 403 19.52 24.17 -1.26
N GLU A 404 18.63 23.45 -0.55
CA GLU A 404 18.84 23.03 0.83
C GLU A 404 18.99 21.51 0.99
N LEU A 405 18.68 20.72 -0.06
CA LEU A 405 18.66 19.26 0.03
C LEU A 405 20.01 18.66 0.40
N LEU A 406 21.09 19.21 -0.16
CA LEU A 406 22.44 18.71 0.12
C LEU A 406 22.84 18.98 1.58
N PHE A 407 22.48 20.12 2.14
CA PHE A 407 22.67 20.42 3.56
C PHE A 407 21.94 19.38 4.43
N TRP A 408 20.66 19.16 4.17
CA TRP A 408 19.86 18.23 4.94
C TRP A 408 20.32 16.77 4.80
N ALA A 409 20.75 16.37 3.60
CA ALA A 409 21.30 15.03 3.35
C ALA A 409 22.63 14.80 4.09
N ASN A 410 23.49 15.83 4.18
CA ASN A 410 24.76 15.77 4.92
C ASN A 410 24.53 15.56 6.42
N PHE A 411 23.55 16.28 7.00
CA PHE A 411 23.30 16.25 8.45
C PHE A 411 22.23 15.23 8.86
N GLN A 412 21.64 14.49 7.91
CA GLN A 412 20.62 13.48 8.20
C GLN A 412 21.06 12.46 9.26
N PRO A 413 22.29 11.87 9.22
CA PRO A 413 22.71 10.90 10.23
C PRO A 413 22.79 11.50 11.63
N LEU A 414 23.38 12.69 11.77
CA LEU A 414 23.50 13.40 13.05
C LEU A 414 22.14 13.77 13.64
N LEU A 415 21.21 14.26 12.79
CA LEU A 415 19.85 14.58 13.20
C LEU A 415 19.08 13.32 13.63
N ALA A 416 19.27 12.20 12.91
CA ALA A 416 18.65 10.92 13.27
C ALA A 416 19.12 10.40 14.65
N GLU A 417 20.38 10.56 15.00
CA GLU A 417 20.91 10.27 16.35
C GLU A 417 20.23 11.10 17.43
N GLN A 418 19.76 12.30 17.10
CA GLN A 418 18.99 13.16 18.00
C GLN A 418 17.48 12.89 17.95
N GLY A 419 17.04 11.85 17.23
CA GLY A 419 15.64 11.49 17.07
C GLY A 419 14.85 12.43 16.14
N ILE A 420 15.56 13.15 15.24
CA ILE A 420 14.97 14.05 14.25
C ILE A 420 15.17 13.44 12.85
N ASN A 421 14.09 13.06 12.19
CA ASN A 421 14.11 12.46 10.87
C ASN A 421 14.00 13.53 9.79
N VAL A 422 14.80 13.42 8.75
CA VAL A 422 14.72 14.31 7.58
C VAL A 422 14.24 13.52 6.37
N ILE A 423 13.19 13.99 5.72
CA ILE A 423 12.67 13.39 4.47
C ILE A 423 13.52 13.88 3.32
N VAL A 424 14.60 13.16 3.05
CA VAL A 424 15.56 13.46 1.99
C VAL A 424 16.16 12.17 1.44
N SER A 425 16.50 12.15 0.16
CA SER A 425 17.21 11.05 -0.49
C SER A 425 18.67 10.97 -0.02
N PRO A 426 19.37 9.82 -0.24
CA PRO A 426 20.80 9.69 0.04
C PRO A 426 21.63 10.80 -0.63
N ILE A 427 22.70 11.21 0.04
CA ILE A 427 23.55 12.33 -0.41
C ILE A 427 24.04 12.16 -1.84
N SER A 428 24.47 10.95 -2.24
CA SER A 428 24.93 10.69 -3.60
C SER A 428 23.84 10.87 -4.64
N SER A 429 22.61 10.44 -4.34
CA SER A 429 21.45 10.63 -5.22
C SER A 429 21.06 12.10 -5.33
N VAL A 430 21.10 12.84 -4.21
CA VAL A 430 20.87 14.29 -4.20
C VAL A 430 21.91 15.01 -5.04
N GLN A 431 23.20 14.70 -4.87
CA GLN A 431 24.28 15.29 -5.68
C GLN A 431 24.08 15.06 -7.17
N THR A 432 23.77 13.83 -7.56
CA THR A 432 23.49 13.48 -8.97
C THR A 432 22.31 14.29 -9.52
N CYS A 433 21.21 14.42 -8.76
CA CYS A 433 20.02 15.13 -9.20
C CYS A 433 20.21 16.67 -9.28
N LEU A 434 21.04 17.24 -8.43
CA LEU A 434 21.30 18.70 -8.40
C LEU A 434 22.25 19.18 -9.49
N ASP A 435 23.12 18.33 -9.98
CA ASP A 435 24.08 18.61 -11.05
C ASP A 435 23.56 18.05 -12.38
N LYS A 436 23.05 18.94 -13.26
CA LYS A 436 22.42 18.52 -14.52
C LYS A 436 23.37 17.80 -15.48
N LEU A 437 24.69 18.07 -15.40
CA LEU A 437 25.69 17.35 -16.17
C LEU A 437 25.86 15.93 -15.60
N ALA A 438 26.14 15.81 -14.30
CA ALA A 438 26.27 14.53 -13.63
C ALA A 438 25.01 13.65 -13.78
N PHE A 439 23.83 14.27 -13.77
CA PHE A 439 22.56 13.59 -14.02
C PHE A 439 22.52 12.99 -15.43
N ALA A 440 22.87 13.78 -16.46
CA ALA A 440 22.91 13.30 -17.83
C ALA A 440 23.96 12.19 -18.03
N GLU A 441 25.17 12.35 -17.47
CA GLU A 441 26.24 11.35 -17.52
C GLU A 441 25.84 10.06 -16.80
N PHE A 442 25.15 10.14 -15.66
CA PHE A 442 24.62 9.00 -14.96
C PHE A 442 23.63 8.22 -15.84
N GLY A 443 22.73 8.91 -16.52
CA GLY A 443 21.77 8.27 -17.42
C GLY A 443 22.44 7.53 -18.58
N VAL A 444 23.38 8.19 -19.25
CA VAL A 444 24.14 7.60 -20.36
C VAL A 444 24.92 6.36 -19.89
N SER A 445 25.62 6.46 -18.76
CA SER A 445 26.44 5.36 -18.22
C SER A 445 25.62 4.14 -17.79
N ASN A 446 24.32 4.32 -17.48
CA ASN A 446 23.41 3.25 -17.07
C ASN A 446 22.43 2.83 -18.19
N ASN A 447 22.63 3.29 -19.44
CA ASN A 447 21.74 3.04 -20.59
C ASN A 447 20.28 3.43 -20.30
N LEU A 448 20.07 4.54 -19.59
CA LEU A 448 18.75 5.09 -19.27
C LEU A 448 18.37 6.19 -20.29
N PRO A 449 17.09 6.47 -20.51
CA PRO A 449 16.62 7.43 -21.51
C PRO A 449 16.79 8.89 -21.08
N PHE A 450 17.97 9.27 -20.60
CA PHE A 450 18.28 10.63 -20.19
C PHE A 450 18.80 11.43 -21.38
N ILE A 451 18.47 12.72 -21.41
CA ILE A 451 18.99 13.61 -22.42
C ILE A 451 20.49 13.83 -22.17
N PRO A 452 21.37 13.48 -23.10
CA PRO A 452 22.82 13.68 -22.92
C PRO A 452 23.16 15.16 -22.79
N ALA A 453 24.26 15.48 -22.13
CA ALA A 453 24.74 16.84 -21.95
C ALA A 453 26.25 16.94 -22.19
N SER A 454 26.71 18.13 -22.60
CA SER A 454 28.13 18.48 -22.73
C SER A 454 28.38 19.89 -22.18
N THR A 455 29.55 20.12 -21.62
CA THR A 455 30.03 21.48 -21.28
C THR A 455 30.74 22.17 -22.45
N ASP A 456 31.10 21.42 -23.49
CA ASP A 456 31.76 21.92 -24.68
C ASP A 456 30.90 21.65 -25.92
N ILE A 457 30.36 22.71 -26.51
CA ILE A 457 29.54 22.63 -27.73
C ILE A 457 30.35 22.03 -28.92
N ASN A 458 31.69 22.16 -28.93
CA ASN A 458 32.52 21.64 -30.01
C ASN A 458 32.63 20.11 -30.02
N GLN A 459 32.31 19.47 -28.92
CA GLN A 459 32.25 18.02 -28.80
C GLN A 459 30.87 17.45 -29.16
N THR A 460 29.94 18.27 -29.66
CA THR A 460 28.58 17.86 -29.98
C THR A 460 28.28 18.06 -31.47
N THR A 461 27.37 17.25 -32.00
CA THR A 461 26.94 17.28 -33.41
C THR A 461 25.44 17.44 -33.58
N TRP A 462 24.75 17.96 -32.54
CA TRP A 462 23.30 18.14 -32.56
C TRP A 462 22.90 19.28 -33.50
N GLU A 463 21.74 19.16 -34.12
CA GLU A 463 21.22 20.17 -35.05
C GLU A 463 20.70 21.41 -34.30
N PHE A 464 19.92 21.16 -33.23
CA PHE A 464 19.39 22.19 -32.36
C PHE A 464 19.72 21.89 -30.90
N TYR A 465 19.84 22.94 -30.11
CA TYR A 465 20.34 22.90 -28.74
C TYR A 465 19.34 23.43 -27.72
N VAL A 466 19.35 22.84 -26.53
CA VAL A 466 18.94 23.47 -25.28
C VAL A 466 20.20 23.86 -24.52
N VAL A 467 20.28 25.13 -24.10
CA VAL A 467 21.41 25.66 -23.34
C VAL A 467 20.90 26.19 -22.01
N LYS A 468 21.48 25.73 -20.93
CA LYS A 468 21.04 26.09 -19.57
C LYS A 468 22.18 26.05 -18.56
N GLU A 469 21.97 26.68 -17.38
CA GLU A 469 22.90 26.53 -16.25
C GLU A 469 22.97 25.09 -15.76
N ARG A 470 24.17 24.60 -15.50
CA ARG A 470 24.45 23.31 -14.88
C ARG A 470 23.80 23.19 -13.50
N TYR A 471 23.89 24.25 -12.70
CA TYR A 471 23.34 24.34 -11.35
C TYR A 471 22.17 25.33 -11.28
N GLY A 472 21.27 25.10 -10.31
CA GLY A 472 20.13 26.00 -10.08
C GLY A 472 18.80 25.44 -10.55
N ALA A 473 17.70 26.11 -10.18
CA ALA A 473 16.32 25.77 -10.44
C ALA A 473 15.53 26.93 -11.03
N GLY A 474 14.32 26.65 -11.58
CA GLY A 474 13.34 27.64 -11.97
C GLY A 474 13.51 28.17 -13.40
N SER A 475 14.09 27.36 -14.30
CA SER A 475 14.13 27.64 -15.77
C SER A 475 14.63 29.04 -16.17
N ARG A 476 15.44 29.65 -15.34
CA ARG A 476 15.98 30.99 -15.62
C ARG A 476 17.07 30.91 -16.66
N LYS A 477 17.03 31.82 -17.65
CA LYS A 477 18.03 31.92 -18.70
C LYS A 477 18.23 30.62 -19.52
N ILE A 478 17.15 29.90 -19.83
CA ILE A 478 17.22 28.75 -20.74
C ILE A 478 17.10 29.22 -22.19
N GLY A 479 18.04 28.81 -23.03
CA GLY A 479 17.94 28.90 -24.48
C GLY A 479 17.33 27.62 -25.04
N LEU A 480 16.23 27.73 -25.76
CA LEU A 480 15.52 26.59 -26.34
C LEU A 480 15.58 26.61 -27.86
N ASN A 481 15.75 25.46 -28.50
CA ASN A 481 15.70 25.27 -29.95
C ASN A 481 16.67 26.21 -30.70
N LEU A 482 17.90 26.29 -30.20
CA LEU A 482 18.93 27.18 -30.74
C LEU A 482 19.80 26.44 -31.75
N GLY A 483 20.01 27.05 -32.93
CA GLY A 483 21.09 26.61 -33.81
C GLY A 483 22.45 26.80 -33.15
N ARG A 484 23.49 26.08 -33.59
CA ARG A 484 24.81 25.99 -32.96
C ARG A 484 25.44 27.36 -32.61
N GLU A 485 25.39 28.32 -33.52
CA GLU A 485 25.98 29.65 -33.30
C GLU A 485 25.26 30.41 -32.18
N PHE A 486 23.93 30.40 -32.19
CA PHE A 486 23.11 31.02 -31.14
C PHE A 486 23.27 30.31 -29.80
N ALA A 487 23.41 29.00 -29.82
CA ALA A 487 23.65 28.18 -28.61
C ALA A 487 25.00 28.56 -27.97
N ALA A 488 26.06 28.71 -28.77
CA ALA A 488 27.37 29.14 -28.29
C ALA A 488 27.34 30.55 -27.68
N ARG A 489 26.67 31.51 -28.36
CA ARG A 489 26.47 32.87 -27.85
C ARG A 489 25.69 32.89 -26.54
N HIS A 490 24.62 32.11 -26.46
CA HIS A 490 23.81 32.03 -25.25
C HIS A 490 24.62 31.42 -24.10
N GLY A 491 25.37 30.33 -24.34
CA GLY A 491 26.23 29.71 -23.36
C GLY A 491 27.26 30.65 -22.76
N ALA A 492 27.81 31.56 -23.57
CA ALA A 492 28.75 32.58 -23.11
C ALA A 492 28.14 33.60 -22.10
N THR A 493 26.81 33.65 -21.98
CA THR A 493 26.10 34.50 -21.00
C THR A 493 25.84 33.78 -19.66
N LEU A 494 26.11 32.49 -19.58
CA LEU A 494 25.90 31.65 -18.41
C LEU A 494 27.22 31.46 -17.64
N GLU A 495 27.10 31.14 -16.36
CA GLU A 495 28.26 30.93 -15.50
C GLU A 495 28.82 29.50 -15.68
N TYR A 496 27.95 28.52 -15.71
CA TYR A 496 28.28 27.12 -15.93
C TYR A 496 27.36 26.51 -17.00
N PRO A 497 27.55 26.84 -18.29
CA PRO A 497 26.67 26.38 -19.35
C PRO A 497 26.78 24.88 -19.57
N ILE A 498 25.63 24.22 -19.80
CA ILE A 498 25.54 22.92 -20.41
C ILE A 498 24.70 22.96 -21.67
N TYR A 499 25.10 22.16 -22.65
CA TYR A 499 24.46 22.01 -23.94
C TYR A 499 23.80 20.63 -23.99
N GLN A 500 22.56 20.58 -24.45
CA GLN A 500 21.80 19.33 -24.66
C GLN A 500 21.14 19.37 -26.03
N PRO A 501 20.84 18.24 -26.68
CA PRO A 501 20.01 18.24 -27.88
C PRO A 501 18.61 18.78 -27.55
N TYR A 502 18.04 19.55 -28.48
CA TYR A 502 16.65 19.95 -28.41
C TYR A 502 15.78 18.76 -28.83
N ILE A 503 14.87 18.33 -27.97
CA ILE A 503 13.90 17.28 -28.23
C ILE A 503 12.53 17.92 -28.38
N ALA A 504 11.92 17.76 -29.55
CA ALA A 504 10.54 18.17 -29.79
C ALA A 504 9.59 17.13 -29.22
N GLY A 505 8.61 17.54 -28.42
CA GLY A 505 7.64 16.61 -27.85
C GLY A 505 6.81 17.23 -26.74
N GLN A 506 6.03 16.41 -26.07
CA GLN A 506 5.17 16.79 -24.95
C GLN A 506 5.95 16.68 -23.63
N GLU A 507 6.10 17.79 -22.92
CA GLU A 507 6.69 17.77 -21.58
C GLU A 507 5.69 17.21 -20.57
N ILE A 508 6.15 16.25 -19.77
CA ILE A 508 5.40 15.62 -18.69
C ILE A 508 6.14 15.75 -17.36
N SER A 509 5.41 15.60 -16.27
CA SER A 509 5.98 15.39 -14.94
C SER A 509 5.47 14.10 -14.34
N ILE A 510 6.32 13.47 -13.56
CA ILE A 510 6.03 12.22 -12.89
C ILE A 510 6.25 12.42 -11.39
N ASP A 511 5.18 12.37 -10.59
CA ASP A 511 5.30 12.33 -9.15
C ASP A 511 5.43 10.87 -8.72
N ALA A 512 6.42 10.56 -7.88
CA ALA A 512 6.66 9.21 -7.37
C ALA A 512 7.04 9.23 -5.89
N TRP A 513 6.85 8.09 -5.23
CA TRP A 513 7.34 7.87 -3.88
C TRP A 513 8.05 6.53 -3.77
N LEU A 514 9.26 6.56 -3.15
CA LEU A 514 10.10 5.39 -2.94
C LEU A 514 10.32 5.17 -1.45
N ASP A 515 10.31 3.90 -1.06
CA ASP A 515 10.56 3.48 0.32
C ASP A 515 12.05 3.51 0.69
N ARG A 516 12.35 3.16 1.95
CA ARG A 516 13.72 3.06 2.49
C ARG A 516 14.59 2.03 1.77
N ASN A 517 14.00 1.10 1.02
CA ASN A 517 14.68 0.08 0.22
C ASN A 517 14.81 0.48 -1.25
N TYR A 518 14.53 1.76 -1.56
CA TYR A 518 14.55 2.34 -2.91
C TYR A 518 13.53 1.72 -3.86
N GLN A 519 12.46 1.09 -3.33
CA GLN A 519 11.41 0.52 -4.16
C GLN A 519 10.32 1.56 -4.42
N VAL A 520 9.91 1.68 -5.68
CA VAL A 520 8.83 2.58 -6.06
C VAL A 520 7.50 2.00 -5.57
N LYS A 521 6.93 2.65 -4.56
CA LYS A 521 5.62 2.27 -4.01
C LYS A 521 4.47 2.70 -4.92
N GLY A 522 4.61 3.84 -5.57
CA GLY A 522 3.63 4.35 -6.52
C GLY A 522 4.18 5.52 -7.32
N LEU A 523 3.59 5.74 -8.50
CA LEU A 523 3.88 6.89 -9.34
C LEU A 523 2.63 7.36 -10.10
N VAL A 524 2.62 8.64 -10.48
CA VAL A 524 1.54 9.27 -11.24
C VAL A 524 2.15 10.11 -12.35
N LEU A 525 1.83 9.78 -13.59
CA LEU A 525 2.17 10.58 -14.76
C LEU A 525 1.18 11.73 -14.90
N ARG A 526 1.66 12.93 -15.25
CA ARG A 526 0.81 14.09 -15.52
C ARG A 526 1.34 14.95 -16.65
N SER A 527 0.45 15.44 -17.49
CA SER A 527 0.72 16.46 -18.49
C SER A 527 0.92 17.83 -17.84
N ARG A 528 1.59 18.73 -18.54
CA ARG A 528 1.77 20.12 -18.15
C ARG A 528 0.95 21.00 -19.12
N ASP A 529 -0.38 21.05 -18.87
CA ASP A 529 -1.34 21.64 -19.81
C ASP A 529 -1.20 23.17 -19.90
N GLN A 530 -0.87 23.83 -18.78
CA GLN A 530 -0.56 25.26 -18.72
C GLN A 530 0.55 25.50 -17.68
N VAL A 531 1.61 26.18 -18.12
CA VAL A 531 2.78 26.49 -17.28
C VAL A 531 2.96 28.02 -17.22
N ILE A 532 3.15 28.57 -16.02
CA ILE A 532 3.48 29.99 -15.78
C ILE A 532 4.68 30.00 -14.83
N ASP A 533 5.73 30.75 -15.19
CA ASP A 533 6.97 30.85 -14.42
C ASP A 533 7.59 29.51 -14.01
N GLY A 534 7.51 28.51 -14.90
CA GLY A 534 8.01 27.14 -14.67
C GLY A 534 7.11 26.26 -13.80
N GLU A 535 6.01 26.77 -13.25
CA GLU A 535 5.05 26.02 -12.45
C GLU A 535 3.80 25.63 -13.24
N SER A 536 3.36 24.38 -13.11
CA SER A 536 2.11 23.92 -13.73
C SER A 536 0.90 24.54 -13.03
N GLN A 537 0.12 25.33 -13.76
CA GLN A 537 -1.14 25.93 -13.30
C GLN A 537 -2.34 25.02 -13.62
N VAL A 538 -2.29 24.35 -14.79
CA VAL A 538 -3.25 23.30 -15.17
C VAL A 538 -2.44 22.06 -15.50
N THR A 539 -2.83 20.94 -14.93
CA THR A 539 -2.13 19.66 -15.11
C THR A 539 -3.15 18.52 -14.97
N THR A 540 -3.01 17.50 -15.80
CA THR A 540 -3.95 16.35 -15.85
C THR A 540 -3.16 15.07 -15.74
N THR A 541 -3.64 14.12 -14.92
CA THR A 541 -3.02 12.80 -14.85
C THR A 541 -3.30 12.01 -16.13
N PHE A 542 -2.45 11.04 -16.43
CA PHE A 542 -2.69 10.05 -17.48
C PHE A 542 -1.99 8.74 -17.13
N ARG A 543 -2.24 7.69 -17.89
CA ARG A 543 -1.58 6.39 -17.75
C ARG A 543 -0.89 5.99 -19.04
N ASP A 544 0.31 5.44 -18.88
CA ASP A 544 1.06 4.76 -19.92
C ASP A 544 1.92 3.68 -19.27
N ALA A 545 1.55 2.42 -19.48
CA ALA A 545 2.19 1.28 -18.83
C ALA A 545 3.67 1.13 -19.21
N GLN A 546 4.05 1.49 -20.44
CA GLN A 546 5.44 1.38 -20.89
C GLN A 546 6.30 2.45 -20.20
N ILE A 547 5.81 3.68 -20.17
CA ILE A 547 6.49 4.80 -19.49
C ILE A 547 6.59 4.51 -17.99
N GLU A 548 5.52 4.01 -17.35
CA GLU A 548 5.53 3.67 -15.92
C GLU A 548 6.61 2.63 -15.58
N VAL A 549 6.81 1.61 -16.42
CA VAL A 549 7.86 0.59 -16.24
C VAL A 549 9.25 1.20 -16.37
N ILE A 550 9.49 2.00 -17.41
CA ILE A 550 10.77 2.68 -17.63
C ILE A 550 11.12 3.57 -16.44
N VAL A 551 10.16 4.40 -16.01
CA VAL A 551 10.33 5.34 -14.89
C VAL A 551 10.63 4.62 -13.59
N LYS A 552 9.96 3.50 -13.29
CA LYS A 552 10.27 2.67 -12.12
C LYS A 552 11.74 2.23 -12.12
N GLY A 553 12.22 1.70 -13.23
CA GLY A 553 13.63 1.28 -13.39
C GLY A 553 14.60 2.45 -13.18
N VAL A 554 14.32 3.60 -13.76
CA VAL A 554 15.12 4.83 -13.61
C VAL A 554 15.23 5.25 -12.15
N LEU A 555 14.10 5.38 -11.46
CA LEU A 555 14.04 5.86 -10.08
C LEU A 555 14.76 4.91 -9.10
N GLN A 556 14.63 3.59 -9.30
CA GLN A 556 15.32 2.58 -8.51
C GLN A 556 16.84 2.62 -8.75
N THR A 557 17.28 2.81 -10.01
CA THR A 557 18.71 2.92 -10.36
C THR A 557 19.35 4.16 -9.74
N LEU A 558 18.61 5.28 -9.66
CA LEU A 558 19.03 6.50 -8.97
C LEU A 558 19.10 6.35 -7.43
N LYS A 559 18.57 5.25 -6.86
CA LYS A 559 18.51 4.99 -5.41
C LYS A 559 17.91 6.16 -4.63
N LEU A 560 16.81 6.69 -5.15
CA LEU A 560 16.08 7.77 -4.49
C LEU A 560 15.22 7.24 -3.34
N ARG A 561 14.85 8.11 -2.42
CA ARG A 561 14.00 7.81 -1.26
C ARG A 561 13.02 8.95 -1.00
N GLY A 562 11.80 8.59 -0.57
CA GLY A 562 10.73 9.56 -0.31
C GLY A 562 10.13 10.12 -1.60
N PRO A 563 9.63 11.36 -1.55
CA PRO A 563 8.96 12.00 -2.67
C PRO A 563 9.94 12.44 -3.75
N VAL A 564 9.54 12.27 -5.00
CA VAL A 564 10.34 12.61 -6.18
C VAL A 564 9.45 13.21 -7.26
N VAL A 565 9.95 14.18 -7.98
CA VAL A 565 9.34 14.69 -9.22
C VAL A 565 10.33 14.59 -10.35
N LEU A 566 10.07 13.68 -11.30
CA LEU A 566 10.82 13.53 -12.52
C LEU A 566 10.16 14.36 -13.63
N GLN A 567 10.96 15.00 -14.48
CA GLN A 567 10.50 15.71 -15.67
C GLN A 567 11.06 15.03 -16.92
N ALA A 568 10.22 14.88 -17.93
CA ALA A 568 10.58 14.20 -19.17
C ALA A 568 9.82 14.78 -20.37
N ILE A 569 10.28 14.45 -21.57
CA ILE A 569 9.61 14.73 -22.84
C ILE A 569 9.23 13.37 -23.45
N ILE A 570 8.02 13.29 -24.00
CA ILE A 570 7.59 12.23 -24.89
C ILE A 570 7.66 12.77 -26.30
N ASP A 571 8.51 12.18 -27.15
CA ASP A 571 8.65 12.61 -28.54
C ASP A 571 7.53 12.06 -29.45
N ALA A 572 7.56 12.41 -30.73
CA ALA A 572 6.56 11.98 -31.71
C ALA A 572 6.51 10.45 -31.95
N ASP A 573 7.61 9.76 -31.65
CA ASP A 573 7.74 8.30 -31.77
C ASP A 573 7.43 7.58 -30.45
N ASN A 574 6.87 8.30 -29.47
CA ASN A 574 6.54 7.82 -28.11
C ASN A 574 7.76 7.40 -27.27
N ASN A 575 8.96 7.90 -27.59
CA ASN A 575 10.12 7.67 -26.74
C ASN A 575 10.17 8.65 -25.58
N LEU A 576 10.57 8.16 -24.41
CA LEU A 576 10.75 8.96 -23.21
C LEU A 576 12.16 9.55 -23.15
N HIS A 577 12.27 10.85 -22.90
CA HIS A 577 13.52 11.58 -22.73
C HIS A 577 13.51 12.32 -21.39
N ILE A 578 14.32 11.86 -20.44
CA ILE A 578 14.34 12.42 -19.07
C ILE A 578 15.20 13.67 -19.01
N ILE A 579 14.62 14.74 -18.47
CA ILE A 579 15.22 16.09 -18.40
C ILE A 579 15.95 16.32 -17.09
N GLU A 580 15.24 16.07 -15.96
CA GLU A 580 15.73 16.33 -14.60
C GLU A 580 14.91 15.57 -13.56
N CYS A 581 15.47 15.45 -12.36
CA CYS A 581 14.82 14.84 -11.22
C CYS A 581 14.95 15.73 -9.98
N ASN A 582 13.82 16.09 -9.38
CA ASN A 582 13.75 16.84 -8.13
C ASN A 582 13.44 15.86 -6.99
N SER A 583 14.41 15.54 -6.14
CA SER A 583 14.26 14.58 -5.03
C SER A 583 13.56 15.19 -3.82
N ARG A 584 12.39 15.76 -4.04
CA ARG A 584 11.53 16.45 -3.06
C ARG A 584 10.10 16.54 -3.55
N PHE A 585 9.20 17.02 -2.68
CA PHE A 585 7.83 17.36 -3.08
C PHE A 585 7.82 18.49 -4.12
N GLY A 586 7.06 18.33 -5.19
CA GLY A 586 6.83 19.34 -6.21
C GLY A 586 5.68 20.28 -5.86
N GLY A 587 5.65 21.43 -6.52
CA GLY A 587 4.56 22.41 -6.35
C GLY A 587 3.18 21.85 -6.71
N ALA A 588 3.10 20.95 -7.68
CA ALA A 588 1.85 20.30 -8.12
C ALA A 588 1.66 18.86 -7.59
N SER A 589 2.48 18.39 -6.65
CA SER A 589 2.38 17.04 -6.07
C SER A 589 1.05 16.78 -5.31
N THR A 590 0.29 17.85 -5.02
CA THR A 590 -1.07 17.72 -4.46
C THR A 590 -2.04 17.04 -5.43
N LEU A 591 -1.81 17.11 -6.75
CA LEU A 591 -2.58 16.34 -7.73
C LEU A 591 -2.35 14.83 -7.56
N ALA A 592 -1.11 14.42 -7.33
CA ALA A 592 -0.77 13.01 -7.12
C ALA A 592 -1.49 12.43 -5.90
N ILE A 593 -1.68 13.23 -4.84
CA ILE A 593 -2.48 12.82 -3.67
C ILE A 593 -3.95 12.62 -4.07
N ALA A 594 -4.52 13.55 -4.84
CA ALA A 594 -5.90 13.43 -5.34
C ALA A 594 -6.06 12.21 -6.26
N ALA A 595 -4.98 11.77 -6.92
CA ALA A 595 -4.94 10.55 -7.72
C ALA A 595 -4.69 9.27 -6.89
N GLY A 596 -4.59 9.37 -5.56
CA GLY A 596 -4.38 8.24 -4.65
C GLY A 596 -2.94 8.02 -4.17
N LEU A 597 -1.96 8.79 -4.69
CA LEU A 597 -0.56 8.70 -4.27
C LEU A 597 -0.32 9.50 -2.99
N ASP A 598 -0.65 8.95 -1.83
CA ASP A 598 -0.61 9.65 -0.53
C ASP A 598 0.83 9.78 0.03
N MET A 599 1.69 10.39 -0.79
CA MET A 599 3.14 10.47 -0.53
C MET A 599 3.50 11.25 0.74
N PHE A 600 2.66 12.22 1.17
CA PHE A 600 2.92 12.92 2.44
C PHE A 600 2.69 12.00 3.62
N TYR A 601 1.57 11.29 3.62
CA TYR A 601 1.24 10.35 4.68
C TYR A 601 2.26 9.20 4.79
N TRP A 602 2.66 8.61 3.66
CA TRP A 602 3.70 7.56 3.65
C TRP A 602 5.06 8.07 4.12
N SER A 603 5.43 9.30 3.75
CA SER A 603 6.68 9.91 4.23
C SER A 603 6.67 10.10 5.75
N LEU A 604 5.54 10.52 6.32
CA LEU A 604 5.39 10.65 7.77
C LEU A 604 5.39 9.27 8.45
N LEU A 605 4.64 8.30 7.94
CA LEU A 605 4.66 6.92 8.46
C LEU A 605 6.09 6.38 8.52
N GLU A 606 6.83 6.47 7.41
CA GLU A 606 8.20 5.97 7.34
C GLU A 606 9.14 6.74 8.26
N SER A 607 8.96 8.07 8.44
CA SER A 607 9.77 8.88 9.35
C SER A 607 9.60 8.46 10.82
N TYR A 608 8.44 7.94 11.17
CA TYR A 608 8.14 7.39 12.51
C TYR A 608 8.40 5.88 12.63
N GLY A 609 9.03 5.27 11.63
CA GLY A 609 9.40 3.85 11.65
C GLY A 609 8.23 2.89 11.40
N VAL A 610 7.09 3.40 10.91
CA VAL A 610 5.94 2.57 10.54
C VAL A 610 6.20 1.91 9.17
N ASP A 611 5.86 0.64 9.06
CA ASP A 611 5.95 -0.07 7.78
C ASP A 611 4.86 0.42 6.82
N VAL A 612 5.27 0.96 5.69
CA VAL A 612 4.36 1.48 4.67
C VAL A 612 3.77 0.40 3.76
N SER A 613 4.23 -0.85 3.86
CA SER A 613 3.71 -1.96 3.04
C SER A 613 2.21 -2.24 3.29
N GLU A 614 1.72 -1.93 4.50
CA GLU A 614 0.30 -2.08 4.85
C GLU A 614 -0.61 -1.00 4.26
N TYR A 615 -0.05 0.01 3.60
CA TYR A 615 -0.76 1.15 3.02
C TYR A 615 -0.63 1.12 1.49
N PRO A 616 -1.48 0.38 0.75
CA PRO A 616 -1.34 0.22 -0.69
C PRO A 616 -1.52 1.54 -1.45
N PHE A 617 -0.98 1.58 -2.67
CA PHE A 617 -1.28 2.63 -3.63
C PHE A 617 -2.58 2.29 -4.35
N ASP A 618 -3.68 2.91 -3.91
CA ASP A 618 -4.99 2.78 -4.54
C ASP A 618 -5.22 3.99 -5.46
N ARG A 619 -4.77 3.86 -6.72
CA ARG A 619 -4.98 4.91 -7.71
C ARG A 619 -6.47 5.00 -8.05
N VAL A 620 -7.02 6.23 -8.01
CA VAL A 620 -8.42 6.49 -8.39
C VAL A 620 -8.69 6.07 -9.84
N SER A 621 -9.90 5.62 -10.10
CA SER A 621 -10.37 5.31 -11.46
C SER A 621 -10.60 6.61 -12.22
N GLY A 622 -10.04 6.71 -13.42
CA GLY A 622 -10.13 7.89 -14.28
C GLY A 622 -9.02 8.92 -14.04
N GLU A 623 -9.00 9.93 -14.90
CA GLU A 623 -8.00 10.98 -14.87
C GLU A 623 -8.43 12.15 -13.98
N VAL A 624 -7.47 12.73 -13.26
CA VAL A 624 -7.68 13.88 -12.38
C VAL A 624 -7.03 15.10 -12.99
N ARG A 625 -7.78 16.20 -13.08
CA ARG A 625 -7.26 17.50 -13.51
C ARG A 625 -7.19 18.46 -12.33
N GLN A 626 -6.01 19.05 -12.11
CA GLN A 626 -5.81 20.11 -11.14
C GLN A 626 -5.78 21.47 -11.87
N ILE A 627 -6.51 22.42 -11.32
CA ILE A 627 -6.49 23.82 -11.72
C ILE A 627 -6.11 24.62 -10.47
N ARG A 628 -5.04 25.40 -10.52
CA ARG A 628 -4.63 26.27 -9.43
C ARG A 628 -5.37 27.60 -9.53
N VAL A 629 -6.10 27.93 -8.48
CA VAL A 629 -6.80 29.21 -8.35
C VAL A 629 -6.37 29.89 -7.06
N PRO A 630 -6.31 31.24 -7.03
CA PRO A 630 -6.13 32.00 -5.80
C PRO A 630 -7.29 31.69 -4.83
N SER A 631 -6.98 31.67 -3.54
CA SER A 631 -7.98 31.49 -2.48
C SER A 631 -7.64 32.39 -1.31
N ASP A 632 -8.59 33.19 -0.87
CA ASP A 632 -8.45 34.09 0.27
C ASP A 632 -8.61 33.32 1.59
N ILE A 633 -7.95 33.84 2.63
CA ILE A 633 -8.09 33.37 4.00
C ILE A 633 -8.56 34.57 4.83
N TYR A 634 -9.63 34.41 5.56
CA TYR A 634 -10.16 35.42 6.46
C TYR A 634 -9.77 35.07 7.89
N LEU A 635 -9.07 35.95 8.57
CA LEU A 635 -8.69 35.82 9.98
C LEU A 635 -9.55 36.78 10.79
N HIS A 636 -10.24 36.26 11.79
CA HIS A 636 -11.07 37.05 12.71
C HIS A 636 -10.38 37.12 14.07
N ASP A 637 -10.49 38.27 14.74
CA ASP A 637 -10.01 38.49 16.12
C ASP A 637 -8.53 38.21 16.38
N HIS A 638 -7.69 38.37 15.36
CA HIS A 638 -6.24 38.26 15.52
C HIS A 638 -5.64 39.64 15.75
N HIS A 639 -4.89 39.78 16.83
CA HIS A 639 -4.00 40.91 17.02
C HIS A 639 -2.85 40.77 16.00
N PHE A 640 -2.82 41.61 15.01
CA PHE A 640 -1.81 41.63 13.94
C PHE A 640 -0.47 42.16 14.45
#